data_9fadf3c42dd7e1f05f29ec8c40fa5245
#
_entry.id   9fadf3c42dd7e1f05f29ec8c40fa5245
#
_cell.length_a   1.000
_cell.length_b   1.000
_cell.length_c   1.000
_cell.angle_alpha   90.00
_cell.angle_beta   90.00
_cell.angle_gamma   90.00
#
_symmetry.space_group_name_H-M   'P 1'
#
loop_
_entity.id
_entity.type
_entity.pdbx_description
1 polymer ?
#
loop_
_entity_poly.entity_id
_entity_poly.type
_entity_poly.pdbx_seq_one_letter_code
_entity_poly.pdbx_strand_id
1 'polypeptide(L)'
;MRRVADWQIGHYNRAVYGDLNWVNATFFLGLAYWAEIAEKDDQDDFYYKWLTRLGSRNYWQVDKRMYHADDICIAQTYLYLYEKYKQKDMIVPTLARTEWVVANPPSGSFQLTYGDATTLEHWTWCDALFMAPPVYLKLYNITGDKKFIRFMDKEYKATYEFLFDKEENLFYRDHRYFDMKESNGAKVFWGRGNGWVLGGLVEMLRELPAKSKYRPFYQELFQKLCYRIANLQSSDGFWRASLLDPDAYPSPETSCSGFFVYALAYGLNEGLLPKEKFLPVVEKGWKALLSAVEEDGKLGYVQPIGADPKKVTRNMTEVYGPGAFLLAGTEMYRMAEDAPKQNATIPQNRIQEIAAMLPDRPQGIGTSYKDRTFWNKIKESDDAKQLLEKEAPALLKQGMPPFVDSLYLHLNKTNVRLPGENMMNARYQYLYRLTLAECLENKRRYVPAIEKALVALCSQKPWSIPAHDRGLKNYKGTDYYVDLVVATAGNGIAQCVTMLDDRLSPEVRARVQCAFREKVFRPVYRCLEETKPFWWFTATNNWNSVCLAGVTGAALALLPDKEERAYFVAAAEKYNVYGMKGYADDGYCSEGVGYYNYGFCAYILLREEVYRATQGKIDFFQTPKFVPVSYTHLT
;
A
#
# COMPACT_ATOMS: atom_id res chain seq x y z
N MET A 1 -3.63 2.90 4.26
CA MET A 1 -4.57 2.07 3.47
C MET A 1 -4.53 0.60 3.90
N ARG A 2 -3.36 -0.08 3.85
CA ARG A 2 -3.23 -1.52 4.20
C ARG A 2 -3.90 -1.89 5.52
N ARG A 3 -3.58 -1.20 6.63
CA ARG A 3 -4.18 -1.49 7.95
C ARG A 3 -5.71 -1.43 7.94
N VAL A 4 -6.30 -0.46 7.22
CA VAL A 4 -7.76 -0.32 7.12
C VAL A 4 -8.36 -1.45 6.27
N ALA A 5 -7.72 -1.81 5.15
CA ALA A 5 -8.15 -2.93 4.31
C ALA A 5 -8.09 -4.26 5.07
N ASP A 6 -6.97 -4.53 5.75
CA ASP A 6 -6.76 -5.77 6.50
C ASP A 6 -7.71 -5.88 7.69
N TRP A 7 -7.93 -4.77 8.42
CA TRP A 7 -8.89 -4.74 9.51
C TRP A 7 -10.30 -5.08 9.01
N GLN A 8 -10.74 -4.44 7.93
CA GLN A 8 -12.08 -4.67 7.40
C GLN A 8 -12.25 -6.09 6.84
N ILE A 9 -11.23 -6.66 6.17
CA ILE A 9 -11.25 -8.06 5.73
C ILE A 9 -11.32 -9.01 6.93
N GLY A 10 -10.54 -8.75 7.98
CA GLY A 10 -10.53 -9.55 9.20
C GLY A 10 -11.85 -9.52 9.98
N HIS A 11 -12.65 -8.45 9.81
CA HIS A 11 -13.95 -8.26 10.45
C HIS A 11 -15.12 -8.45 9.47
N TYR A 12 -14.84 -8.91 8.25
CA TYR A 12 -15.87 -9.15 7.26
C TYR A 12 -16.80 -10.29 7.66
N ASN A 13 -18.07 -9.99 7.79
CA ASN A 13 -19.10 -10.96 8.18
C ASN A 13 -20.28 -10.95 7.19
N ARG A 14 -20.27 -11.92 6.29
CA ARG A 14 -21.35 -12.10 5.28
C ARG A 14 -22.72 -12.41 5.86
N ALA A 15 -22.81 -12.80 7.13
CA ALA A 15 -24.08 -13.07 7.77
C ALA A 15 -24.82 -11.78 8.20
N VAL A 16 -24.11 -10.67 8.35
CA VAL A 16 -24.70 -9.37 8.68
C VAL A 16 -25.28 -8.72 7.43
N TYR A 17 -24.43 -8.57 6.40
CA TYR A 17 -24.84 -8.12 5.08
C TYR A 17 -24.39 -9.17 4.07
N GLY A 18 -25.26 -9.66 3.22
CA GLY A 18 -24.88 -10.62 2.18
C GLY A 18 -23.74 -10.08 1.29
N ASP A 19 -22.97 -10.98 0.67
CA ASP A 19 -21.84 -10.60 -0.19
C ASP A 19 -22.22 -9.58 -1.29
N LEU A 20 -23.46 -9.64 -1.80
CA LEU A 20 -23.92 -8.81 -2.92
C LEU A 20 -24.51 -7.47 -2.46
N ASN A 21 -24.64 -7.25 -1.16
CA ASN A 21 -25.25 -6.03 -0.62
C ASN A 21 -24.38 -4.81 -0.90
N TRP A 22 -25.00 -3.67 -1.22
CA TRP A 22 -24.35 -2.39 -1.52
C TRP A 22 -23.38 -1.92 -0.42
N VAL A 23 -23.69 -2.24 0.85
CA VAL A 23 -22.85 -1.91 2.01
C VAL A 23 -21.44 -2.48 1.82
N ASN A 24 -21.35 -3.74 1.42
CA ASN A 24 -20.10 -4.41 1.13
C ASN A 24 -19.51 -4.00 -0.23
N ALA A 25 -20.38 -3.82 -1.24
CA ALA A 25 -19.96 -3.51 -2.61
C ALA A 25 -19.09 -2.24 -2.69
N THR A 26 -19.39 -1.22 -1.88
CA THR A 26 -18.60 0.00 -1.80
C THR A 26 -17.19 -0.26 -1.27
N PHE A 27 -17.07 -1.12 -0.25
CA PHE A 27 -15.76 -1.53 0.25
C PHE A 27 -14.99 -2.33 -0.79
N PHE A 28 -15.65 -3.23 -1.51
CA PHE A 28 -14.99 -4.04 -2.53
C PHE A 28 -14.45 -3.21 -3.69
N LEU A 29 -15.14 -2.13 -4.07
CA LEU A 29 -14.62 -1.19 -5.06
C LEU A 29 -13.35 -0.49 -4.54
N GLY A 30 -13.38 0.07 -3.33
CA GLY A 30 -12.19 0.67 -2.71
C GLY A 30 -11.05 -0.33 -2.52
N LEU A 31 -11.38 -1.59 -2.19
CA LEU A 31 -10.40 -2.67 -2.08
C LEU A 31 -9.78 -3.05 -3.44
N ALA A 32 -10.53 -2.97 -4.53
CA ALA A 32 -10.02 -3.23 -5.88
C ALA A 32 -8.99 -2.17 -6.30
N TYR A 33 -9.25 -0.90 -6.00
CA TYR A 33 -8.28 0.18 -6.22
C TYR A 33 -7.03 0.04 -5.32
N TRP A 34 -7.22 -0.35 -4.06
CA TRP A 34 -6.09 -0.67 -3.18
C TRP A 34 -5.28 -1.87 -3.68
N ALA A 35 -5.96 -2.90 -4.22
CA ALA A 35 -5.31 -4.09 -4.75
C ALA A 35 -4.33 -3.77 -5.88
N GLU A 36 -4.64 -2.79 -6.73
CA GLU A 36 -3.74 -2.33 -7.80
C GLU A 36 -2.45 -1.74 -7.23
N ILE A 37 -2.55 -0.89 -6.22
CA ILE A 37 -1.39 -0.30 -5.55
C ILE A 37 -0.57 -1.38 -4.82
N ALA A 38 -1.25 -2.28 -4.10
CA ALA A 38 -0.59 -3.35 -3.35
C ALA A 38 0.16 -4.32 -4.28
N GLU A 39 -0.41 -4.65 -5.44
CA GLU A 39 0.26 -5.46 -6.46
C GLU A 39 1.44 -4.71 -7.09
N LYS A 40 1.25 -3.44 -7.43
CA LYS A 40 2.28 -2.59 -8.05
C LYS A 40 3.48 -2.38 -7.12
N ASP A 41 3.24 -1.96 -5.88
CA ASP A 41 4.29 -1.52 -4.96
C ASP A 41 4.87 -2.66 -4.12
N ASP A 42 4.01 -3.62 -3.72
CA ASP A 42 4.36 -4.66 -2.77
C ASP A 42 4.40 -6.06 -3.42
N GLN A 43 4.03 -6.18 -4.69
CA GLN A 43 3.82 -7.45 -5.40
C GLN A 43 2.83 -8.35 -4.65
N ASP A 44 1.88 -7.73 -3.96
CA ASP A 44 0.89 -8.39 -3.11
C ASP A 44 -0.44 -8.55 -3.85
N ASP A 45 -0.69 -9.73 -4.37
CA ASP A 45 -1.92 -10.08 -5.10
C ASP A 45 -3.04 -10.60 -4.19
N PHE A 46 -2.85 -10.57 -2.87
CA PHE A 46 -3.80 -11.09 -1.89
C PHE A 46 -5.21 -10.49 -2.06
N TYR A 47 -5.30 -9.18 -2.22
CA TYR A 47 -6.58 -8.47 -2.31
C TYR A 47 -7.32 -8.79 -3.61
N TYR A 48 -6.61 -8.90 -4.72
CA TYR A 48 -7.18 -9.37 -5.98
C TYR A 48 -7.69 -10.81 -5.89
N LYS A 49 -6.92 -11.70 -5.29
CA LYS A 49 -7.33 -13.10 -5.07
C LYS A 49 -8.55 -13.17 -4.15
N TRP A 50 -8.61 -12.33 -3.13
CA TRP A 50 -9.74 -12.27 -2.22
C TRP A 50 -11.02 -11.83 -2.94
N LEU A 51 -10.97 -10.75 -3.74
CA LEU A 51 -12.08 -10.25 -4.55
C LEU A 51 -12.52 -11.26 -5.63
N THR A 52 -11.57 -11.91 -6.29
CA THR A 52 -11.87 -12.94 -7.31
C THR A 52 -12.59 -14.14 -6.68
N ARG A 53 -12.17 -14.59 -5.50
CA ARG A 53 -12.87 -15.64 -4.74
C ARG A 53 -14.28 -15.22 -4.35
N LEU A 54 -14.46 -13.98 -3.95
CA LEU A 54 -15.79 -13.43 -3.62
C LEU A 54 -16.70 -13.44 -4.85
N GLY A 55 -16.25 -12.97 -6.00
CA GLY A 55 -17.00 -13.00 -7.24
C GLY A 55 -17.33 -14.43 -7.69
N SER A 56 -16.34 -15.32 -7.69
CA SER A 56 -16.51 -16.73 -8.11
C SER A 56 -17.50 -17.50 -7.23
N ARG A 57 -17.45 -17.34 -5.90
CA ARG A 57 -18.39 -18.03 -4.99
C ARG A 57 -19.82 -17.57 -5.13
N ASN A 58 -20.03 -16.37 -5.66
CA ASN A 58 -21.34 -15.80 -5.96
C ASN A 58 -21.70 -15.91 -7.45
N TYR A 59 -20.93 -16.68 -8.23
CA TYR A 59 -21.15 -16.85 -9.68
C TYR A 59 -21.24 -15.53 -10.43
N TRP A 60 -20.56 -14.48 -9.95
CA TRP A 60 -20.56 -13.12 -10.49
C TRP A 60 -21.96 -12.49 -10.58
N GLN A 61 -22.91 -12.98 -9.79
CA GLN A 61 -24.27 -12.47 -9.74
C GLN A 61 -24.32 -11.12 -9.04
N VAL A 62 -25.26 -10.29 -9.46
CA VAL A 62 -25.68 -9.09 -8.74
C VAL A 62 -26.87 -9.43 -7.83
N ASP A 63 -27.24 -8.54 -6.91
CA ASP A 63 -28.31 -8.85 -5.96
C ASP A 63 -29.68 -8.93 -6.70
N LYS A 64 -30.76 -9.27 -6.02
CA LYS A 64 -31.97 -9.86 -6.62
C LYS A 64 -32.98 -8.89 -7.22
N ARG A 65 -33.03 -7.60 -6.76
CA ARG A 65 -34.03 -6.62 -7.22
C ARG A 65 -33.65 -6.07 -8.60
N MET A 66 -34.50 -6.28 -9.60
CA MET A 66 -34.19 -6.08 -11.01
C MET A 66 -33.74 -4.64 -11.33
N TYR A 67 -34.48 -3.63 -10.92
CA TYR A 67 -34.21 -2.24 -11.24
C TYR A 67 -33.37 -1.51 -10.19
N HIS A 68 -33.31 -2.04 -8.96
CA HIS A 68 -32.79 -1.32 -7.81
C HIS A 68 -31.30 -1.00 -7.96
N ALA A 69 -30.95 0.28 -7.85
CA ALA A 69 -29.59 0.74 -8.05
C ALA A 69 -28.58 0.10 -7.07
N ASP A 70 -28.97 -0.10 -5.81
CA ASP A 70 -28.08 -0.72 -4.81
C ASP A 70 -27.69 -2.15 -5.20
N ASP A 71 -28.61 -2.89 -5.82
CA ASP A 71 -28.43 -4.30 -6.12
C ASP A 71 -27.48 -4.56 -7.29
N ILE A 72 -27.14 -3.53 -8.06
CA ILE A 72 -26.14 -3.63 -9.14
C ILE A 72 -24.76 -3.05 -8.72
N CYS A 73 -24.66 -2.45 -7.56
CA CYS A 73 -23.43 -1.78 -7.11
C CYS A 73 -22.20 -2.69 -7.15
N ILE A 74 -22.34 -3.96 -6.75
CA ILE A 74 -21.25 -4.96 -6.74
C ILE A 74 -20.62 -5.15 -8.13
N ALA A 75 -21.38 -4.91 -9.20
CA ALA A 75 -20.90 -5.03 -10.56
C ALA A 75 -19.78 -4.04 -10.89
N GLN A 76 -19.66 -2.91 -10.20
CA GLN A 76 -18.51 -2.00 -10.37
C GLN A 76 -17.19 -2.74 -10.13
N THR A 77 -17.12 -3.52 -9.04
CA THR A 77 -15.96 -4.35 -8.73
C THR A 77 -15.75 -5.48 -9.75
N TYR A 78 -16.83 -6.13 -10.18
CA TYR A 78 -16.73 -7.22 -11.17
C TYR A 78 -16.22 -6.73 -12.52
N LEU A 79 -16.70 -5.57 -12.97
CA LEU A 79 -16.25 -4.95 -14.21
C LEU A 79 -14.79 -4.47 -14.12
N TYR A 80 -14.37 -3.98 -12.95
CA TYR A 80 -12.97 -3.65 -12.69
C TYR A 80 -12.06 -4.88 -12.78
N LEU A 81 -12.45 -5.99 -12.16
CA LEU A 81 -11.72 -7.26 -12.25
C LEU A 81 -11.72 -7.82 -13.69
N TYR A 82 -12.83 -7.66 -14.42
CA TYR A 82 -12.89 -8.04 -15.83
C TYR A 82 -11.88 -7.25 -16.68
N GLU A 83 -11.70 -5.99 -16.43
CA GLU A 83 -10.69 -5.19 -17.15
C GLU A 83 -9.27 -5.73 -16.97
N LYS A 84 -8.98 -6.28 -15.79
CA LYS A 84 -7.69 -6.93 -15.50
C LYS A 84 -7.57 -8.32 -16.10
N TYR A 85 -8.56 -9.19 -15.87
CA TYR A 85 -8.45 -10.63 -16.15
C TYR A 85 -9.07 -11.06 -17.48
N LYS A 86 -9.96 -10.25 -18.06
CA LYS A 86 -10.67 -10.50 -19.32
C LYS A 86 -11.48 -11.82 -19.35
N GLN A 87 -11.89 -12.34 -18.18
CA GLN A 87 -12.70 -13.55 -18.06
C GLN A 87 -14.18 -13.21 -18.24
N LYS A 88 -14.81 -13.72 -19.27
CA LYS A 88 -16.21 -13.39 -19.66
C LYS A 88 -17.24 -13.64 -18.57
N ASP A 89 -17.05 -14.68 -17.77
CA ASP A 89 -17.98 -15.05 -16.68
C ASP A 89 -18.17 -13.91 -15.68
N MET A 90 -17.16 -13.04 -15.51
CA MET A 90 -17.20 -11.93 -14.57
C MET A 90 -18.26 -10.87 -14.91
N ILE A 91 -18.70 -10.78 -16.17
CA ILE A 91 -19.62 -9.73 -16.62
C ILE A 91 -20.97 -10.27 -17.14
N VAL A 92 -21.08 -11.57 -17.45
CA VAL A 92 -22.29 -12.13 -18.07
C VAL A 92 -23.55 -11.85 -17.26
N PRO A 93 -23.61 -12.07 -15.93
CA PRO A 93 -24.82 -11.77 -15.15
C PRO A 93 -25.17 -10.29 -15.12
N THR A 94 -24.16 -9.42 -15.00
CA THR A 94 -24.34 -7.96 -15.03
C THR A 94 -24.87 -7.50 -16.39
N LEU A 95 -24.29 -8.02 -17.48
CA LEU A 95 -24.71 -7.70 -18.82
C LEU A 95 -26.16 -8.13 -19.06
N ALA A 96 -26.54 -9.36 -18.70
CA ALA A 96 -27.89 -9.87 -18.83
C ALA A 96 -28.92 -9.00 -18.06
N ARG A 97 -28.59 -8.61 -16.81
CA ARG A 97 -29.42 -7.73 -15.99
C ARG A 97 -29.61 -6.36 -16.65
N THR A 98 -28.54 -5.72 -17.06
CA THR A 98 -28.58 -4.36 -17.60
C THR A 98 -29.21 -4.32 -18.99
N GLU A 99 -29.02 -5.33 -19.84
CA GLU A 99 -29.70 -5.46 -21.12
C GLU A 99 -31.21 -5.55 -20.95
N TRP A 100 -31.65 -6.35 -19.98
CA TRP A 100 -33.07 -6.48 -19.69
C TRP A 100 -33.67 -5.15 -19.20
N VAL A 101 -33.01 -4.46 -18.25
CA VAL A 101 -33.46 -3.14 -17.74
C VAL A 101 -33.53 -2.10 -18.84
N VAL A 102 -32.52 -2.03 -19.71
CA VAL A 102 -32.50 -1.09 -20.84
C VAL A 102 -33.62 -1.38 -21.85
N ALA A 103 -33.94 -2.65 -22.07
CA ALA A 103 -35.04 -3.06 -22.97
C ALA A 103 -36.44 -2.83 -22.33
N ASN A 104 -36.52 -2.82 -21.01
CA ASN A 104 -37.76 -2.62 -20.23
C ASN A 104 -37.55 -1.46 -19.24
N PRO A 105 -37.42 -0.21 -19.73
CA PRO A 105 -37.08 0.91 -18.84
C PRO A 105 -38.17 1.16 -17.79
N PRO A 106 -37.79 1.64 -16.59
CA PRO A 106 -38.74 1.95 -15.53
C PRO A 106 -39.75 3.01 -15.98
N SER A 107 -40.95 2.94 -15.43
CA SER A 107 -42.06 3.86 -15.79
C SER A 107 -42.78 4.46 -14.58
N GLY A 108 -42.25 4.22 -13.36
CA GLY A 108 -42.84 4.68 -12.11
C GLY A 108 -42.66 6.18 -11.82
N SER A 109 -43.04 6.58 -10.61
CA SER A 109 -42.89 7.93 -10.10
C SER A 109 -41.48 8.15 -9.55
N PHE A 110 -40.96 9.39 -9.65
CA PHE A 110 -39.75 9.83 -8.93
C PHE A 110 -40.02 10.12 -7.43
N GLN A 111 -41.29 10.13 -7.00
CA GLN A 111 -41.63 10.28 -5.58
C GLN A 111 -41.50 8.95 -4.85
N LEU A 112 -40.47 8.84 -4.00
CA LEU A 112 -40.19 7.63 -3.22
C LEU A 112 -41.28 7.42 -2.16
N THR A 113 -42.01 6.32 -2.27
CA THR A 113 -43.07 5.94 -1.32
C THR A 113 -42.60 4.73 -0.51
N TYR A 114 -42.58 4.85 0.80
CA TYR A 114 -42.15 3.77 1.69
C TYR A 114 -43.05 2.53 1.56
N GLY A 115 -42.44 1.39 1.29
CA GLY A 115 -43.17 0.13 1.09
C GLY A 115 -43.65 -0.13 -0.34
N ASP A 116 -43.55 0.83 -1.25
CA ASP A 116 -43.84 0.67 -2.67
C ASP A 116 -42.52 0.48 -3.48
N ALA A 117 -42.22 -0.78 -3.82
CA ALA A 117 -41.02 -1.12 -4.54
C ALA A 117 -40.94 -0.51 -5.95
N THR A 118 -42.09 -0.15 -6.57
CA THR A 118 -42.10 0.45 -7.91
C THR A 118 -41.48 1.84 -7.93
N THR A 119 -41.52 2.55 -6.79
CA THR A 119 -40.90 3.87 -6.65
C THR A 119 -39.36 3.81 -6.51
N LEU A 120 -38.78 2.62 -6.49
CA LEU A 120 -37.34 2.36 -6.48
C LEU A 120 -36.84 1.81 -7.84
N GLU A 121 -37.69 1.78 -8.85
CA GLU A 121 -37.29 1.37 -10.21
C GLU A 121 -36.48 2.46 -10.91
N HIS A 122 -36.87 3.73 -10.76
CA HIS A 122 -36.04 4.88 -11.09
C HIS A 122 -35.01 5.15 -9.99
N TRP A 123 -33.99 5.95 -10.29
CA TRP A 123 -32.99 6.39 -9.31
C TRP A 123 -33.54 7.57 -8.49
N THR A 124 -34.51 7.28 -7.63
CA THR A 124 -35.32 8.28 -6.88
C THR A 124 -34.66 8.83 -5.63
N TRP A 125 -33.43 8.42 -5.34
CA TRP A 125 -32.61 8.90 -4.23
C TRP A 125 -31.17 9.14 -4.69
N CYS A 126 -30.50 10.13 -4.10
CA CYS A 126 -29.19 10.58 -4.57
C CYS A 126 -28.09 9.51 -4.48
N ASP A 127 -28.18 8.57 -3.52
CA ASP A 127 -27.19 7.49 -3.36
C ASP A 127 -27.14 6.57 -4.61
N ALA A 128 -28.27 6.43 -5.30
CA ALA A 128 -28.36 5.66 -6.53
C ALA A 128 -27.37 6.12 -7.61
N LEU A 129 -26.96 7.40 -7.57
CA LEU A 129 -26.02 8.00 -8.52
C LEU A 129 -24.57 7.53 -8.33
N PHE A 130 -24.26 6.87 -7.21
CA PHE A 130 -23.04 6.09 -7.05
C PHE A 130 -23.20 4.65 -7.50
N MET A 131 -24.35 4.05 -7.19
CA MET A 131 -24.55 2.61 -7.25
C MET A 131 -24.63 2.09 -8.68
N ALA A 132 -25.44 2.72 -9.53
CA ALA A 132 -25.78 2.19 -10.84
C ALA A 132 -25.07 2.88 -12.04
N PRO A 133 -25.00 4.22 -12.14
CA PRO A 133 -24.50 4.89 -13.36
C PRO A 133 -23.12 4.42 -13.83
N PRO A 134 -22.11 4.21 -12.95
CA PRO A 134 -20.80 3.75 -13.39
C PRO A 134 -20.83 2.38 -14.06
N VAL A 135 -21.73 1.49 -13.63
CA VAL A 135 -21.89 0.15 -14.22
C VAL A 135 -22.31 0.23 -15.68
N TYR A 136 -23.34 1.03 -15.98
CA TYR A 136 -23.81 1.21 -17.35
C TYR A 136 -22.77 1.84 -18.27
N LEU A 137 -22.02 2.79 -17.73
CA LEU A 137 -20.96 3.47 -18.50
C LEU A 137 -19.77 2.55 -18.79
N LYS A 138 -19.32 1.75 -17.79
CA LYS A 138 -18.32 0.71 -18.00
C LYS A 138 -18.77 -0.32 -19.04
N LEU A 139 -20.02 -0.77 -18.98
CA LEU A 139 -20.55 -1.67 -19.99
C LEU A 139 -20.58 -1.05 -21.39
N TYR A 140 -20.89 0.25 -21.51
CA TYR A 140 -20.74 0.95 -22.78
C TYR A 140 -19.29 0.87 -23.30
N ASN A 141 -18.30 1.11 -22.47
CA ASN A 141 -16.90 1.05 -22.87
C ASN A 141 -16.44 -0.37 -23.25
N ILE A 142 -16.91 -1.38 -22.51
CA ILE A 142 -16.57 -2.80 -22.77
C ILE A 142 -17.22 -3.32 -24.05
N THR A 143 -18.51 -2.97 -24.30
CA THR A 143 -19.29 -3.55 -25.40
C THR A 143 -19.35 -2.68 -26.65
N GLY A 144 -19.11 -1.38 -26.52
CA GLY A 144 -19.34 -0.38 -27.57
C GLY A 144 -20.83 -0.04 -27.81
N ASP A 145 -21.76 -0.67 -27.07
CA ASP A 145 -23.19 -0.49 -27.30
C ASP A 145 -23.73 0.78 -26.65
N LYS A 146 -24.13 1.72 -27.48
CA LYS A 146 -24.62 3.05 -27.05
C LYS A 146 -25.94 3.00 -26.27
N LYS A 147 -26.65 1.86 -26.21
CA LYS A 147 -27.89 1.75 -25.42
C LYS A 147 -27.61 2.02 -23.93
N PHE A 148 -26.48 1.53 -23.40
CA PHE A 148 -26.12 1.68 -21.99
C PHE A 148 -25.89 3.14 -21.60
N ILE A 149 -25.06 3.88 -22.35
CA ILE A 149 -24.80 5.30 -22.03
C ILE A 149 -26.04 6.16 -22.24
N ARG A 150 -26.92 5.84 -23.22
CA ARG A 150 -28.17 6.58 -23.43
C ARG A 150 -29.15 6.38 -22.27
N PHE A 151 -29.30 5.15 -21.80
CA PHE A 151 -30.13 4.83 -20.64
C PHE A 151 -29.62 5.55 -19.40
N MET A 152 -28.33 5.40 -19.09
CA MET A 152 -27.68 6.00 -17.94
C MET A 152 -27.83 7.53 -17.95
N ASP A 153 -27.54 8.20 -19.06
CA ASP A 153 -27.63 9.66 -19.18
C ASP A 153 -29.06 10.17 -18.97
N LYS A 154 -30.05 9.43 -19.50
CA LYS A 154 -31.47 9.76 -19.33
C LYS A 154 -31.89 9.68 -17.84
N GLU A 155 -31.62 8.54 -17.21
CA GLU A 155 -32.00 8.32 -15.81
C GLU A 155 -31.24 9.26 -14.85
N TYR A 156 -29.93 9.45 -15.06
CA TYR A 156 -29.13 10.38 -14.27
C TYR A 156 -29.67 11.80 -14.32
N LYS A 157 -29.96 12.32 -15.53
CA LYS A 157 -30.49 13.67 -15.69
C LYS A 157 -31.88 13.83 -15.10
N ALA A 158 -32.73 12.81 -15.18
CA ALA A 158 -34.04 12.85 -14.53
C ALA A 158 -33.89 12.95 -13.00
N THR A 159 -32.98 12.18 -12.40
CA THR A 159 -32.66 12.29 -10.97
C THR A 159 -32.07 13.66 -10.61
N TYR A 160 -31.16 14.16 -11.45
CA TYR A 160 -30.57 15.50 -11.28
C TYR A 160 -31.64 16.60 -11.28
N GLU A 161 -32.50 16.65 -12.27
CA GLU A 161 -33.55 17.66 -12.35
C GLU A 161 -34.55 17.57 -11.18
N PHE A 162 -34.72 16.38 -10.60
CA PHE A 162 -35.64 16.17 -9.50
C PHE A 162 -35.03 16.46 -8.12
N LEU A 163 -33.74 16.11 -7.88
CA LEU A 163 -33.14 16.17 -6.54
C LEU A 163 -32.12 17.28 -6.35
N PHE A 164 -31.59 17.88 -7.43
CA PHE A 164 -30.52 18.86 -7.31
C PHE A 164 -31.07 20.25 -6.98
N ASP A 165 -30.69 20.79 -5.84
CA ASP A 165 -30.98 22.16 -5.46
C ASP A 165 -29.97 23.12 -6.12
N LYS A 166 -30.49 23.92 -7.08
CA LYS A 166 -29.68 24.85 -7.90
C LYS A 166 -29.19 26.08 -7.12
N GLU A 167 -29.82 26.37 -5.97
CA GLU A 167 -29.41 27.47 -5.11
C GLU A 167 -28.24 27.07 -4.21
N GLU A 168 -28.35 25.91 -3.57
CA GLU A 168 -27.32 25.39 -2.65
C GLU A 168 -26.20 24.60 -3.38
N ASN A 169 -26.45 24.19 -4.64
CA ASN A 169 -25.56 23.28 -5.40
C ASN A 169 -25.28 21.98 -4.65
N LEU A 170 -26.34 21.40 -4.06
CA LEU A 170 -26.34 20.14 -3.31
C LEU A 170 -27.53 19.27 -3.72
N PHE A 171 -27.44 17.97 -3.46
CA PHE A 171 -28.55 17.06 -3.68
C PHE A 171 -29.32 16.81 -2.39
N TYR A 172 -30.64 16.93 -2.46
CA TYR A 172 -31.52 16.28 -1.47
C TYR A 172 -31.33 14.77 -1.55
N ARG A 173 -31.51 14.08 -0.44
CA ARG A 173 -31.43 12.62 -0.42
C ARG A 173 -32.54 12.01 -1.28
N ASP A 174 -33.79 12.46 -1.10
CA ASP A 174 -34.98 12.18 -1.90
C ASP A 174 -36.05 13.26 -1.64
N HIS A 175 -37.18 13.18 -2.33
CA HIS A 175 -38.21 14.23 -2.28
C HIS A 175 -38.79 14.49 -0.89
N ARG A 176 -38.72 13.54 0.04
CA ARG A 176 -39.23 13.69 1.42
C ARG A 176 -38.51 14.78 2.20
N TYR A 177 -37.31 15.16 1.76
CA TYR A 177 -36.49 16.20 2.40
C TYR A 177 -36.69 17.60 1.83
N PHE A 178 -37.50 17.80 0.80
CA PHE A 178 -37.67 19.11 0.13
C PHE A 178 -38.19 20.21 1.08
N ASP A 179 -39.14 19.86 1.91
CA ASP A 179 -39.79 20.80 2.87
C ASP A 179 -39.23 20.70 4.29
N MET A 180 -38.28 19.75 4.52
CA MET A 180 -37.68 19.60 5.84
C MET A 180 -36.60 20.67 6.09
N LYS A 181 -36.46 21.02 7.36
CA LYS A 181 -35.48 22.00 7.83
C LYS A 181 -34.64 21.44 8.96
N GLU A 182 -33.39 21.84 8.99
CA GLU A 182 -32.48 21.63 10.10
C GLU A 182 -32.85 22.52 11.31
N SER A 183 -32.22 22.28 12.46
CA SER A 183 -32.48 23.04 13.69
C SER A 183 -32.17 24.54 13.54
N ASN A 184 -31.23 24.92 12.68
CA ASN A 184 -30.89 26.30 12.38
C ASN A 184 -31.76 26.92 11.27
N GLY A 185 -32.77 26.20 10.77
CA GLY A 185 -33.70 26.65 9.71
C GLY A 185 -33.18 26.40 8.29
N ALA A 186 -31.97 25.86 8.10
CA ALA A 186 -31.42 25.55 6.78
C ALA A 186 -32.13 24.34 6.14
N LYS A 187 -31.97 24.16 4.82
CA LYS A 187 -32.40 22.95 4.09
C LYS A 187 -31.60 21.74 4.56
N VAL A 188 -32.21 20.55 4.51
CA VAL A 188 -31.55 19.30 4.95
C VAL A 188 -30.74 18.72 3.81
N PHE A 189 -29.42 18.81 3.91
CA PHE A 189 -28.49 18.16 2.98
C PHE A 189 -27.54 17.22 3.71
N TRP A 190 -27.74 15.93 3.50
CA TRP A 190 -26.98 14.88 4.12
C TRP A 190 -25.58 14.74 3.51
N GLY A 191 -24.55 14.76 4.37
CA GLY A 191 -23.14 14.69 3.95
C GLY A 191 -22.84 13.45 3.12
N ARG A 192 -23.19 12.25 3.63
CA ARG A 192 -22.94 11.01 2.91
C ARG A 192 -23.75 10.90 1.61
N GLY A 193 -24.98 11.41 1.56
CA GLY A 193 -25.78 11.44 0.34
C GLY A 193 -25.07 12.20 -0.79
N ASN A 194 -24.54 13.40 -0.50
CA ASN A 194 -23.74 14.17 -1.43
C ASN A 194 -22.36 13.52 -1.70
N GLY A 195 -21.81 12.79 -0.73
CA GLY A 195 -20.62 11.98 -0.90
C GLY A 195 -20.79 10.88 -1.95
N TRP A 196 -21.93 10.18 -1.90
CA TRP A 196 -22.28 9.19 -2.92
C TRP A 196 -22.32 9.81 -4.32
N VAL A 197 -22.99 10.94 -4.48
CA VAL A 197 -23.08 11.62 -5.79
C VAL A 197 -21.68 11.97 -6.32
N LEU A 198 -20.83 12.57 -5.48
CA LEU A 198 -19.48 12.93 -5.89
C LEU A 198 -18.62 11.70 -6.20
N GLY A 199 -18.68 10.66 -5.39
CA GLY A 199 -17.98 9.41 -5.67
C GLY A 199 -18.42 8.78 -7.00
N GLY A 200 -19.73 8.76 -7.28
CA GLY A 200 -20.28 8.28 -8.55
C GLY A 200 -19.83 9.13 -9.75
N LEU A 201 -19.78 10.45 -9.59
CA LEU A 201 -19.27 11.35 -10.64
C LEU A 201 -17.80 11.10 -10.96
N VAL A 202 -16.97 10.80 -9.95
CA VAL A 202 -15.57 10.41 -10.18
C VAL A 202 -15.49 9.14 -11.03
N GLU A 203 -16.22 8.08 -10.63
CA GLU A 203 -16.23 6.81 -11.39
C GLU A 203 -16.71 7.03 -12.84
N MET A 204 -17.73 7.87 -13.03
CA MET A 204 -18.22 8.21 -14.37
C MET A 204 -17.21 9.02 -15.18
N LEU A 205 -16.57 10.04 -14.59
CA LEU A 205 -15.61 10.88 -15.29
C LEU A 205 -14.33 10.14 -15.68
N ARG A 206 -13.96 9.08 -14.92
CA ARG A 206 -12.87 8.18 -15.33
C ARG A 206 -13.19 7.44 -16.62
N GLU A 207 -14.43 7.01 -16.75
CA GLU A 207 -14.91 6.21 -17.88
C GLU A 207 -15.30 7.04 -19.11
N LEU A 208 -15.68 8.32 -18.92
CA LEU A 208 -16.09 9.20 -20.03
C LEU A 208 -14.87 9.74 -20.79
N PRO A 209 -14.71 9.42 -22.08
CA PRO A 209 -13.65 10.01 -22.90
C PRO A 209 -13.70 11.54 -22.91
N ALA A 210 -12.56 12.21 -22.98
CA ALA A 210 -12.45 13.67 -22.98
C ALA A 210 -13.30 14.34 -24.09
N LYS A 211 -13.43 13.68 -25.25
CA LYS A 211 -14.22 14.17 -26.40
C LYS A 211 -15.68 13.68 -26.38
N SER A 212 -16.14 13.01 -25.34
CA SER A 212 -17.53 12.55 -25.26
C SER A 212 -18.49 13.73 -25.14
N LYS A 213 -19.56 13.74 -25.95
CA LYS A 213 -20.61 14.75 -25.84
C LYS A 213 -21.34 14.77 -24.49
N TYR A 214 -21.24 13.71 -23.73
CA TYR A 214 -21.85 13.58 -22.39
C TYR A 214 -20.99 14.21 -21.30
N ARG A 215 -19.65 14.22 -21.48
CA ARG A 215 -18.71 14.67 -20.46
C ARG A 215 -18.93 16.09 -19.92
N PRO A 216 -19.26 17.12 -20.73
CA PRO A 216 -19.39 18.49 -20.23
C PRO A 216 -20.41 18.64 -19.11
N PHE A 217 -21.57 17.98 -19.21
CA PHE A 217 -22.61 18.03 -18.17
C PHE A 217 -22.10 17.48 -16.82
N TYR A 218 -21.49 16.28 -16.84
CA TYR A 218 -21.00 15.62 -15.62
C TYR A 218 -19.81 16.36 -15.02
N GLN A 219 -18.94 16.91 -15.86
CA GLN A 219 -17.79 17.69 -15.41
C GLN A 219 -18.23 19.02 -14.77
N GLU A 220 -19.19 19.71 -15.34
CA GLU A 220 -19.74 20.94 -14.77
C GLU A 220 -20.44 20.68 -13.43
N LEU A 221 -21.24 19.62 -13.36
CA LEU A 221 -21.91 19.22 -12.13
C LEU A 221 -20.89 18.85 -11.04
N PHE A 222 -19.88 18.05 -11.38
CA PHE A 222 -18.77 17.71 -10.49
C PHE A 222 -18.10 18.95 -9.93
N GLN A 223 -17.74 19.91 -10.79
CA GLN A 223 -17.09 21.14 -10.36
C GLN A 223 -17.99 21.96 -9.42
N LYS A 224 -19.28 22.15 -9.74
CA LYS A 224 -20.24 22.87 -8.88
C LYS A 224 -20.29 22.26 -7.46
N LEU A 225 -20.45 20.94 -7.39
CA LEU A 225 -20.46 20.23 -6.10
C LEU A 225 -19.14 20.38 -5.36
N CYS A 226 -17.99 20.19 -6.02
CA CYS A 226 -16.67 20.34 -5.41
C CYS A 226 -16.45 21.74 -4.82
N TYR A 227 -16.84 22.79 -5.55
CA TYR A 227 -16.75 24.16 -5.03
C TYR A 227 -17.63 24.36 -3.79
N ARG A 228 -18.83 23.81 -3.79
CA ARG A 228 -19.73 23.90 -2.64
C ARG A 228 -19.20 23.13 -1.43
N ILE A 229 -18.80 21.89 -1.63
CA ILE A 229 -18.28 21.00 -0.57
C ILE A 229 -16.99 21.55 0.04
N ALA A 230 -16.08 22.10 -0.74
CA ALA A 230 -14.85 22.70 -0.21
C ALA A 230 -15.13 23.84 0.78
N ASN A 231 -16.17 24.64 0.54
CA ASN A 231 -16.58 25.73 1.43
C ASN A 231 -17.29 25.25 2.71
N LEU A 232 -17.69 23.99 2.78
CA LEU A 232 -18.38 23.38 3.93
C LEU A 232 -17.47 22.52 4.83
N GLN A 233 -16.15 22.52 4.56
CA GLN A 233 -15.20 21.81 5.39
C GLN A 233 -15.06 22.48 6.76
N SER A 234 -15.20 21.72 7.82
CA SER A 234 -15.03 22.19 9.19
C SER A 234 -13.58 22.49 9.54
N SER A 235 -13.35 23.23 10.63
CA SER A 235 -12.00 23.67 11.06
C SER A 235 -11.07 22.51 11.38
N ASP A 236 -11.56 21.36 11.78
CA ASP A 236 -10.80 20.13 12.05
C ASP A 236 -10.51 19.28 10.79
N GLY A 237 -10.97 19.70 9.63
CA GLY A 237 -10.73 19.04 8.34
C GLY A 237 -11.78 18.03 7.92
N PHE A 238 -12.70 17.66 8.81
CA PHE A 238 -13.82 16.79 8.48
C PHE A 238 -15.00 17.55 7.89
N TRP A 239 -15.93 16.81 7.30
CA TRP A 239 -17.30 17.26 7.05
C TRP A 239 -18.24 16.57 8.04
N ARG A 240 -19.41 17.16 8.22
CA ARG A 240 -20.42 16.72 9.19
C ARG A 240 -21.55 15.95 8.51
N ALA A 241 -22.31 15.21 9.31
CA ALA A 241 -23.47 14.47 8.80
C ALA A 241 -24.49 15.40 8.14
N SER A 242 -24.77 16.58 8.72
CA SER A 242 -25.49 17.66 8.04
C SER A 242 -24.50 18.66 7.47
N LEU A 243 -24.65 19.01 6.19
CA LEU A 243 -23.77 19.95 5.51
C LEU A 243 -24.07 21.41 5.83
N LEU A 244 -25.33 21.74 6.17
CA LEU A 244 -25.75 23.11 6.46
C LEU A 244 -26.08 23.39 7.93
N ASP A 245 -26.02 22.36 8.79
CA ASP A 245 -26.16 22.50 10.26
C ASP A 245 -25.08 21.67 10.98
N PRO A 246 -23.79 22.02 10.81
CA PRO A 246 -22.70 21.27 11.42
C PRO A 246 -22.72 21.34 12.95
N ASP A 247 -23.28 22.38 13.54
CA ASP A 247 -23.34 22.56 15.00
C ASP A 247 -24.33 21.60 15.66
N ALA A 248 -25.41 21.21 14.98
CA ALA A 248 -26.32 20.18 15.45
C ALA A 248 -25.69 18.76 15.40
N TYR A 249 -24.67 18.58 14.55
CA TYR A 249 -23.97 17.32 14.33
C TYR A 249 -22.45 17.51 14.45
N PRO A 250 -21.91 17.90 15.62
CA PRO A 250 -20.54 18.37 15.77
C PRO A 250 -19.46 17.29 15.58
N SER A 251 -19.86 16.00 15.65
CA SER A 251 -18.90 14.91 15.44
C SER A 251 -18.44 14.79 14.00
N PRO A 252 -17.18 14.35 13.77
CA PRO A 252 -16.73 13.94 12.45
C PRO A 252 -17.67 12.92 11.80
N GLU A 253 -17.77 12.94 10.46
CA GLU A 253 -18.40 11.86 9.69
C GLU A 253 -17.43 11.41 8.61
N THR A 254 -16.84 10.22 8.77
CA THR A 254 -15.71 9.77 7.97
C THR A 254 -16.12 9.23 6.61
N SER A 255 -17.34 8.70 6.43
CA SER A 255 -17.77 8.21 5.12
C SER A 255 -17.97 9.36 4.12
N CYS A 256 -18.66 10.44 4.50
CA CYS A 256 -18.77 11.60 3.62
C CYS A 256 -17.42 12.27 3.39
N SER A 257 -16.62 12.43 4.46
CA SER A 257 -15.28 13.01 4.35
C SER A 257 -14.38 12.21 3.41
N GLY A 258 -14.48 10.87 3.43
CA GLY A 258 -13.76 9.98 2.52
C GLY A 258 -14.13 10.23 1.05
N PHE A 259 -15.43 10.27 0.74
CA PHE A 259 -15.89 10.56 -0.63
C PHE A 259 -15.53 11.98 -1.08
N PHE A 260 -15.58 12.96 -0.20
CA PHE A 260 -15.22 14.33 -0.55
C PHE A 260 -13.73 14.47 -0.83
N VAL A 261 -12.88 13.90 0.02
CA VAL A 261 -11.43 13.87 -0.25
C VAL A 261 -11.13 13.11 -1.55
N TYR A 262 -11.81 11.97 -1.79
CA TYR A 262 -11.69 11.21 -3.03
C TYR A 262 -11.98 12.07 -4.25
N ALA A 263 -13.14 12.76 -4.26
CA ALA A 263 -13.55 13.58 -5.38
C ALA A 263 -12.64 14.80 -5.59
N LEU A 264 -12.32 15.51 -4.50
CA LEU A 264 -11.47 16.69 -4.58
C LEU A 264 -10.03 16.35 -5.04
N ALA A 265 -9.46 15.25 -4.53
CA ALA A 265 -8.15 14.78 -4.94
C ALA A 265 -8.14 14.33 -6.42
N TYR A 266 -9.17 13.57 -6.85
CA TYR A 266 -9.36 13.23 -8.26
C TYR A 266 -9.42 14.49 -9.14
N GLY A 267 -10.20 15.49 -8.73
CA GLY A 267 -10.32 16.75 -9.48
C GLY A 267 -9.00 17.50 -9.62
N LEU A 268 -8.11 17.41 -8.63
CA LEU A 268 -6.75 17.95 -8.69
C LEU A 268 -5.86 17.14 -9.64
N ASN A 269 -5.88 15.81 -9.52
CA ASN A 269 -5.07 14.91 -10.35
C ASN A 269 -5.43 15.03 -11.85
N GLU A 270 -6.70 15.21 -12.17
CA GLU A 270 -7.18 15.37 -13.55
C GLU A 270 -7.17 16.84 -14.06
N GLY A 271 -6.68 17.79 -13.26
CA GLY A 271 -6.66 19.21 -13.62
C GLY A 271 -8.05 19.85 -13.77
N LEU A 272 -9.09 19.24 -13.19
CA LEU A 272 -10.46 19.76 -13.21
C LEU A 272 -10.71 20.84 -12.16
N LEU A 273 -9.87 20.91 -11.14
CA LEU A 273 -9.96 21.84 -10.02
C LEU A 273 -8.66 22.63 -9.86
N PRO A 274 -8.72 23.96 -9.59
CA PRO A 274 -7.52 24.78 -9.40
C PRO A 274 -6.80 24.41 -8.11
N LYS A 275 -5.49 24.14 -8.23
CA LYS A 275 -4.63 23.59 -7.16
C LYS A 275 -4.57 24.53 -5.96
N GLU A 276 -4.43 25.82 -6.17
CA GLU A 276 -4.27 26.84 -5.12
C GLU A 276 -5.44 26.85 -4.15
N LYS A 277 -6.65 26.58 -4.64
CA LYS A 277 -7.86 26.55 -3.82
C LYS A 277 -8.09 25.21 -3.14
N PHE A 278 -7.90 24.11 -3.87
CA PHE A 278 -8.40 22.80 -3.42
C PHE A 278 -7.33 21.95 -2.73
N LEU A 279 -6.04 22.13 -3.02
CA LEU A 279 -4.99 21.36 -2.38
C LEU A 279 -5.00 21.48 -0.83
N PRO A 280 -5.10 22.69 -0.23
CA PRO A 280 -5.17 22.81 1.22
C PRO A 280 -6.38 22.10 1.85
N VAL A 281 -7.52 22.08 1.13
CA VAL A 281 -8.75 21.39 1.58
C VAL A 281 -8.53 19.88 1.57
N VAL A 282 -7.94 19.35 0.51
CA VAL A 282 -7.64 17.91 0.35
C VAL A 282 -6.64 17.44 1.41
N GLU A 283 -5.52 18.15 1.57
CA GLU A 283 -4.49 17.78 2.56
C GLU A 283 -5.05 17.79 3.98
N LYS A 284 -5.83 18.81 4.32
CA LYS A 284 -6.48 18.93 5.62
C LYS A 284 -7.51 17.81 5.85
N GLY A 285 -8.34 17.50 4.83
CA GLY A 285 -9.31 16.41 4.88
C GLY A 285 -8.66 15.04 5.01
N TRP A 286 -7.59 14.78 4.25
CA TRP A 286 -6.84 13.53 4.34
C TRP A 286 -6.18 13.35 5.71
N LYS A 287 -5.54 14.39 6.24
CA LYS A 287 -4.98 14.37 7.60
C LYS A 287 -6.04 14.07 8.66
N ALA A 288 -7.22 14.65 8.52
CA ALA A 288 -8.36 14.38 9.39
C ALA A 288 -8.79 12.90 9.30
N LEU A 289 -8.97 12.35 8.11
CA LEU A 289 -9.30 10.94 7.89
C LEU A 289 -8.27 10.00 8.52
N LEU A 290 -6.97 10.29 8.39
CA LEU A 290 -5.91 9.49 9.02
C LEU A 290 -6.02 9.49 10.56
N SER A 291 -6.49 10.59 11.18
CA SER A 291 -6.68 10.69 12.63
C SER A 291 -7.86 9.85 13.15
N ALA A 292 -8.78 9.48 12.26
CA ALA A 292 -9.92 8.62 12.58
C ALA A 292 -9.60 7.12 12.48
N VAL A 293 -8.43 6.74 11.98
CA VAL A 293 -7.96 5.36 11.93
C VAL A 293 -7.36 4.99 13.29
N GLU A 294 -7.88 3.95 13.91
CA GLU A 294 -7.39 3.42 15.19
C GLU A 294 -6.09 2.61 15.01
N GLU A 295 -5.42 2.29 16.11
CA GLU A 295 -4.12 1.58 16.07
C GLU A 295 -4.20 0.21 15.38
N ASP A 296 -5.35 -0.49 15.53
CA ASP A 296 -5.61 -1.79 14.90
C ASP A 296 -6.03 -1.70 13.43
N GLY A 297 -6.31 -0.49 12.93
CA GLY A 297 -6.74 -0.23 11.56
C GLY A 297 -8.25 0.04 11.40
N LYS A 298 -9.04 -0.01 12.47
CA LYS A 298 -10.46 0.35 12.43
C LYS A 298 -10.64 1.81 12.05
N LEU A 299 -11.52 2.09 11.09
CA LEU A 299 -11.94 3.46 10.78
C LEU A 299 -13.16 3.82 11.64
N GLY A 300 -12.99 4.80 12.53
CA GLY A 300 -14.07 5.31 13.37
C GLY A 300 -14.92 6.41 12.73
N TYR A 301 -15.91 6.89 13.46
CA TYR A 301 -16.81 7.98 13.07
C TYR A 301 -17.58 7.73 11.75
N VAL A 302 -17.92 6.51 11.43
CA VAL A 302 -18.78 6.18 10.29
C VAL A 302 -20.23 6.16 10.75
N GLN A 303 -21.06 7.05 10.20
CA GLN A 303 -22.49 7.05 10.49
C GLN A 303 -23.11 5.71 10.04
N PRO A 304 -23.89 5.00 10.88
CA PRO A 304 -24.62 3.80 10.49
C PRO A 304 -25.58 4.03 9.30
N ILE A 305 -26.07 2.95 8.71
CA ILE A 305 -27.03 3.00 7.60
C ILE A 305 -28.19 3.95 7.95
N GLY A 306 -28.51 4.84 7.02
CA GLY A 306 -29.54 5.85 7.20
C GLY A 306 -29.84 6.59 5.90
N ALA A 307 -30.71 7.58 5.98
CA ALA A 307 -31.14 8.41 4.85
C ALA A 307 -31.03 9.92 5.15
N ASP A 308 -30.58 10.28 6.33
CA ASP A 308 -30.54 11.65 6.84
C ASP A 308 -29.38 11.82 7.83
N PRO A 309 -29.04 13.05 8.22
CA PRO A 309 -28.02 13.31 9.23
C PRO A 309 -28.35 12.64 10.57
N LYS A 310 -27.38 11.97 11.16
CA LYS A 310 -27.45 11.36 12.49
C LYS A 310 -26.19 11.67 13.28
N LYS A 311 -26.30 11.66 14.60
CA LYS A 311 -25.14 11.79 15.50
C LYS A 311 -24.21 10.59 15.36
N VAL A 312 -22.92 10.86 15.30
CA VAL A 312 -21.87 9.88 15.11
C VAL A 312 -20.94 9.88 16.31
N THR A 313 -20.41 8.72 16.68
CA THR A 313 -19.38 8.58 17.73
C THR A 313 -18.15 7.89 17.18
N ARG A 314 -17.02 8.02 17.88
CA ARG A 314 -15.75 7.43 17.47
C ARG A 314 -15.83 5.92 17.24
N ASN A 315 -16.59 5.21 18.05
CA ASN A 315 -16.68 3.75 17.98
C ASN A 315 -17.55 3.23 16.82
N MET A 316 -18.36 4.09 16.20
CA MET A 316 -19.21 3.71 15.06
C MET A 316 -18.34 3.46 13.82
N THR A 317 -18.58 2.32 13.19
CA THR A 317 -17.95 1.95 11.91
C THR A 317 -18.95 1.14 11.08
N GLU A 318 -18.85 1.28 9.77
CA GLU A 318 -19.64 0.54 8.77
C GLU A 318 -18.77 0.31 7.54
N VAL A 319 -19.01 -0.79 6.86
CA VAL A 319 -18.14 -1.33 5.80
C VAL A 319 -17.88 -0.33 4.66
N TYR A 320 -18.84 0.50 4.29
CA TYR A 320 -18.69 1.51 3.24
C TYR A 320 -17.73 2.65 3.62
N GLY A 321 -17.52 2.92 4.92
CA GLY A 321 -16.55 3.93 5.37
C GLY A 321 -15.11 3.59 4.97
N PRO A 322 -14.58 2.41 5.31
CA PRO A 322 -13.33 1.90 4.75
C PRO A 322 -13.26 1.91 3.23
N GLY A 323 -14.36 1.64 2.53
CA GLY A 323 -14.42 1.76 1.07
C GLY A 323 -14.10 3.19 0.59
N ALA A 324 -14.81 4.18 1.12
CA ALA A 324 -14.58 5.60 0.80
C ALA A 324 -13.15 6.06 1.19
N PHE A 325 -12.64 5.59 2.33
CA PHE A 325 -11.27 5.85 2.77
C PHE A 325 -10.23 5.30 1.79
N LEU A 326 -10.41 4.07 1.30
CA LEU A 326 -9.49 3.46 0.33
C LEU A 326 -9.51 4.18 -1.01
N LEU A 327 -10.69 4.57 -1.51
CA LEU A 327 -10.83 5.38 -2.71
C LEU A 327 -10.10 6.73 -2.57
N ALA A 328 -10.30 7.43 -1.44
CA ALA A 328 -9.59 8.67 -1.15
C ALA A 328 -8.07 8.46 -1.10
N GLY A 329 -7.64 7.40 -0.40
CA GLY A 329 -6.22 7.04 -0.28
C GLY A 329 -5.55 6.74 -1.62
N THR A 330 -6.29 6.15 -2.57
CA THR A 330 -5.78 5.90 -3.92
C THR A 330 -5.49 7.20 -4.68
N GLU A 331 -6.38 8.20 -4.58
CA GLU A 331 -6.13 9.50 -5.22
C GLU A 331 -5.02 10.29 -4.53
N MET A 332 -4.91 10.19 -3.22
CA MET A 332 -3.79 10.77 -2.47
C MET A 332 -2.46 10.12 -2.85
N TYR A 333 -2.46 8.80 -3.08
CA TYR A 333 -1.29 8.08 -3.58
C TYR A 333 -0.88 8.57 -4.97
N ARG A 334 -1.83 8.70 -5.92
CA ARG A 334 -1.57 9.25 -7.26
C ARG A 334 -0.99 10.67 -7.19
N MET A 335 -1.58 11.53 -6.37
CA MET A 335 -1.10 12.89 -6.16
C MET A 335 0.33 12.94 -5.64
N ALA A 336 0.72 12.00 -4.76
CA ALA A 336 2.07 11.89 -4.24
C ALA A 336 3.08 11.36 -5.30
N GLU A 337 2.64 10.46 -6.20
CA GLU A 337 3.47 9.99 -7.32
C GLU A 337 3.76 11.12 -8.34
N ASP A 338 2.74 11.94 -8.65
CA ASP A 338 2.83 13.02 -9.64
C ASP A 338 3.45 14.32 -9.07
N ALA A 339 3.58 14.41 -7.72
CA ALA A 339 4.21 15.57 -7.11
C ALA A 339 5.68 15.67 -7.55
N PRO A 340 6.13 16.84 -8.07
CA PRO A 340 7.55 17.03 -8.33
C PRO A 340 8.31 16.82 -7.01
N LYS A 341 9.25 15.89 -6.99
CA LYS A 341 10.11 15.58 -5.84
C LYS A 341 11.06 16.75 -5.54
N GLN A 342 10.54 17.96 -5.37
CA GLN A 342 11.29 19.21 -5.23
C GLN A 342 12.12 19.31 -3.95
N ASN A 343 11.88 18.42 -2.97
CA ASN A 343 12.68 18.32 -1.74
C ASN A 343 13.16 16.89 -1.49
N ALA A 344 13.32 16.08 -2.54
CA ALA A 344 13.86 14.75 -2.39
C ALA A 344 15.25 14.82 -1.75
N THR A 345 15.44 14.13 -0.64
CA THR A 345 16.72 14.02 0.04
C THR A 345 17.81 13.48 -0.90
N ILE A 346 17.40 12.66 -1.88
CA ILE A 346 18.25 12.10 -2.94
C ILE A 346 17.85 12.73 -4.28
N PRO A 347 18.75 13.44 -4.99
CA PRO A 347 18.45 14.11 -6.24
C PRO A 347 18.08 13.14 -7.37
N GLN A 348 16.99 13.39 -8.08
CA GLN A 348 16.49 12.51 -9.15
C GLN A 348 17.47 12.37 -10.32
N ASN A 349 18.15 13.45 -10.71
CA ASN A 349 19.18 13.39 -11.74
C ASN A 349 20.30 12.42 -11.38
N ARG A 350 20.72 12.39 -10.09
CA ARG A 350 21.76 11.46 -9.63
C ARG A 350 21.27 10.00 -9.65
N ILE A 351 20.01 9.76 -9.31
CA ILE A 351 19.38 8.44 -9.42
C ILE A 351 19.43 7.95 -10.88
N GLN A 352 19.05 8.80 -11.84
CA GLN A 352 19.06 8.46 -13.27
C GLN A 352 20.48 8.18 -13.80
N GLU A 353 21.47 8.99 -13.41
CA GLU A 353 22.88 8.76 -13.74
C GLU A 353 23.35 7.40 -13.24
N ILE A 354 23.05 7.06 -11.97
CA ILE A 354 23.44 5.78 -11.37
C ILE A 354 22.67 4.62 -12.02
N ALA A 355 21.38 4.77 -12.29
CA ALA A 355 20.59 3.75 -12.97
C ALA A 355 21.17 3.35 -14.33
N ALA A 356 21.72 4.32 -15.07
CA ALA A 356 22.42 4.06 -16.33
C ALA A 356 23.70 3.23 -16.16
N MET A 357 24.27 3.17 -14.97
CA MET A 357 25.48 2.37 -14.67
C MET A 357 25.14 0.94 -14.23
N LEU A 358 23.92 0.71 -13.72
CA LEU A 358 23.51 -0.58 -13.14
C LEU A 358 23.12 -1.60 -14.22
N PRO A 359 23.32 -2.91 -13.96
CA PRO A 359 22.83 -3.98 -14.84
C PRO A 359 21.31 -4.04 -14.88
N ASP A 360 20.72 -4.62 -15.94
CA ASP A 360 19.27 -4.74 -16.07
C ASP A 360 18.64 -5.61 -14.97
N ARG A 361 19.35 -6.67 -14.57
CA ARG A 361 18.87 -7.59 -13.52
C ARG A 361 19.51 -7.27 -12.18
N PRO A 362 18.81 -7.48 -11.08
CA PRO A 362 19.38 -7.42 -9.74
C PRO A 362 20.59 -8.35 -9.62
N GLN A 363 21.62 -7.90 -8.93
CA GLN A 363 22.85 -8.63 -8.75
C GLN A 363 23.41 -8.43 -7.34
N GLY A 364 23.51 -9.52 -6.58
CA GLY A 364 24.22 -9.54 -5.31
C GLY A 364 25.73 -9.79 -5.50
N ILE A 365 26.48 -9.66 -4.42
CA ILE A 365 27.94 -9.96 -4.43
C ILE A 365 28.23 -11.44 -4.18
N GLY A 366 27.25 -12.21 -3.69
CA GLY A 366 27.40 -13.64 -3.46
C GLY A 366 27.61 -14.41 -4.77
N THR A 367 28.57 -15.31 -4.78
CA THR A 367 28.87 -16.16 -5.95
C THR A 367 27.72 -17.12 -6.21
N SER A 368 27.14 -17.11 -7.42
CA SER A 368 26.07 -18.02 -7.79
C SER A 368 26.48 -19.49 -7.64
N TYR A 369 25.57 -20.34 -7.19
CA TYR A 369 25.79 -21.81 -7.11
C TYR A 369 26.21 -22.41 -8.47
N LYS A 370 25.93 -21.74 -9.58
CA LYS A 370 26.28 -22.15 -10.95
C LYS A 370 27.77 -22.05 -11.23
N ASP A 371 28.49 -21.20 -10.52
CA ASP A 371 29.97 -21.11 -10.67
C ASP A 371 30.65 -22.31 -10.01
N ARG A 372 30.71 -23.40 -10.75
CA ARG A 372 31.30 -24.64 -10.21
C ARG A 372 32.82 -24.55 -10.06
N THR A 373 33.50 -23.67 -10.81
CA THR A 373 34.95 -23.46 -10.67
C THR A 373 35.25 -22.88 -9.29
N PHE A 374 34.52 -21.85 -8.89
CA PHE A 374 34.64 -21.23 -7.57
C PHE A 374 34.29 -22.23 -6.45
N TRP A 375 33.09 -22.81 -6.49
CA TRP A 375 32.59 -23.66 -5.41
C TRP A 375 33.38 -24.98 -5.25
N ASN A 376 33.85 -25.57 -6.35
CA ASN A 376 34.68 -26.77 -6.27
C ASN A 376 36.04 -26.47 -5.63
N LYS A 377 36.62 -25.29 -5.89
CA LYS A 377 37.85 -24.85 -5.23
C LYS A 377 37.64 -24.64 -3.73
N ILE A 378 36.55 -23.94 -3.34
CA ILE A 378 36.24 -23.71 -1.93
C ILE A 378 35.96 -25.02 -1.19
N LYS A 379 35.33 -25.99 -1.85
CA LYS A 379 34.98 -27.30 -1.26
C LYS A 379 36.18 -28.09 -0.72
N GLU A 380 37.39 -27.81 -1.25
CA GLU A 380 38.63 -28.47 -0.79
C GLU A 380 39.12 -27.94 0.57
N SER A 381 38.62 -26.81 1.06
CA SER A 381 38.98 -26.25 2.38
C SER A 381 38.44 -27.09 3.52
N ASP A 382 39.13 -27.05 4.66
CA ASP A 382 38.76 -27.80 5.86
C ASP A 382 37.41 -27.30 6.42
N ASP A 383 37.16 -25.99 6.35
CA ASP A 383 35.88 -25.41 6.78
C ASP A 383 34.70 -25.90 5.93
N ALA A 384 34.88 -26.03 4.62
CA ALA A 384 33.85 -26.54 3.72
C ALA A 384 33.60 -28.04 3.97
N LYS A 385 34.65 -28.82 4.22
CA LYS A 385 34.52 -30.25 4.62
C LYS A 385 33.78 -30.38 5.94
N GLN A 386 34.16 -29.62 6.96
CA GLN A 386 33.47 -29.60 8.25
C GLN A 386 31.98 -29.23 8.10
N LEU A 387 31.66 -28.21 7.31
CA LEU A 387 30.29 -27.78 7.01
C LEU A 387 29.48 -28.94 6.38
N LEU A 388 30.04 -29.59 5.35
CA LEU A 388 29.31 -30.63 4.60
C LEU A 388 29.18 -31.94 5.36
N GLU A 389 30.19 -32.35 6.10
CA GLU A 389 30.24 -33.65 6.77
C GLU A 389 29.54 -33.64 8.14
N LYS A 390 29.61 -32.51 8.85
CA LYS A 390 29.11 -32.45 10.27
C LYS A 390 27.99 -31.45 10.45
N GLU A 391 28.21 -30.17 10.09
CA GLU A 391 27.29 -29.08 10.50
C GLU A 391 25.98 -29.10 9.72
N ALA A 392 26.01 -29.10 8.39
CA ALA A 392 24.80 -29.03 7.59
C ALA A 392 23.89 -30.25 7.72
N PRO A 393 24.41 -31.50 7.80
CA PRO A 393 23.57 -32.67 8.13
C PRO A 393 22.93 -32.58 9.52
N ALA A 394 23.65 -32.08 10.52
CA ALA A 394 23.10 -31.89 11.85
C ALA A 394 21.99 -30.82 11.87
N LEU A 395 22.22 -29.68 11.22
CA LEU A 395 21.21 -28.62 11.08
C LEU A 395 19.97 -29.13 10.34
N LEU A 396 20.16 -29.88 9.26
CA LEU A 396 19.04 -30.45 8.50
C LEU A 396 18.19 -31.39 9.34
N LYS A 397 18.83 -32.20 10.16
CA LYS A 397 18.16 -33.14 11.11
C LYS A 397 17.43 -32.38 12.21
N GLN A 398 18.04 -31.35 12.77
CA GLN A 398 17.49 -30.55 13.86
C GLN A 398 16.30 -29.70 13.41
N GLY A 399 16.32 -29.22 12.17
CA GLY A 399 15.36 -28.28 11.65
C GLY A 399 15.65 -26.83 12.10
N MET A 400 14.91 -25.89 11.54
CA MET A 400 15.05 -24.48 11.87
C MET A 400 14.55 -24.22 13.31
N PRO A 401 15.34 -23.49 14.13
CA PRO A 401 14.89 -23.09 15.47
C PRO A 401 13.59 -22.28 15.40
N PRO A 402 12.59 -22.54 16.26
CA PRO A 402 11.36 -21.76 16.28
C PRO A 402 11.62 -20.32 16.73
N PHE A 403 10.79 -19.38 16.27
CA PHE A 403 10.69 -18.07 16.90
C PHE A 403 9.84 -18.22 18.16
N VAL A 404 10.37 -17.78 19.30
CA VAL A 404 9.73 -17.92 20.62
C VAL A 404 9.51 -16.54 21.21
N ASP A 405 8.25 -16.11 21.27
CA ASP A 405 7.86 -14.77 21.76
C ASP A 405 8.39 -14.47 23.17
N SER A 406 8.37 -15.46 24.07
CA SER A 406 8.87 -15.26 25.44
C SER A 406 10.37 -14.97 25.50
N LEU A 407 11.16 -15.51 24.57
CA LEU A 407 12.58 -15.21 24.45
C LEU A 407 12.82 -13.81 23.86
N TYR A 408 12.03 -13.41 22.85
CA TYR A 408 12.10 -12.06 22.31
C TYR A 408 11.74 -11.00 23.35
N LEU A 409 10.67 -11.22 24.09
CA LEU A 409 10.17 -10.33 25.15
C LEU A 409 10.97 -10.41 26.45
N HIS A 410 11.97 -11.32 26.55
CA HIS A 410 12.73 -11.54 27.77
C HIS A 410 13.46 -10.29 28.24
N LEU A 411 14.04 -9.53 27.30
CA LEU A 411 14.71 -8.25 27.61
C LEU A 411 13.77 -7.25 28.30
N ASN A 412 12.54 -7.12 27.83
CA ASN A 412 11.58 -6.17 28.40
C ASN A 412 11.15 -6.54 29.82
N LYS A 413 11.23 -7.84 30.18
CA LYS A 413 10.83 -8.34 31.49
C LYS A 413 11.99 -8.39 32.49
N THR A 414 13.19 -8.71 32.02
CA THR A 414 14.33 -9.06 32.90
C THR A 414 15.56 -8.18 32.69
N ASN A 415 15.56 -7.34 31.67
CA ASN A 415 16.70 -6.55 31.19
C ASN A 415 17.92 -7.40 30.73
N VAL A 416 17.71 -8.70 30.44
CA VAL A 416 18.73 -9.60 29.90
C VAL A 416 18.47 -9.81 28.41
N ARG A 417 19.45 -9.44 27.56
CA ARG A 417 19.29 -9.39 26.11
C ARG A 417 19.59 -10.71 25.38
N LEU A 418 20.56 -11.47 25.87
CA LEU A 418 21.14 -12.63 25.16
C LEU A 418 20.14 -13.70 24.72
N PRO A 419 19.13 -14.12 25.51
CA PRO A 419 18.24 -15.20 25.10
C PRO A 419 17.50 -14.90 23.78
N GLY A 420 17.00 -13.68 23.63
CA GLY A 420 16.31 -13.25 22.41
C GLY A 420 17.25 -13.10 21.21
N GLU A 421 18.43 -12.51 21.45
CA GLU A 421 19.44 -12.31 20.41
C GLU A 421 20.00 -13.64 19.90
N ASN A 422 20.29 -14.57 20.79
CA ASN A 422 20.76 -15.91 20.43
C ASN A 422 19.73 -16.69 19.61
N MET A 423 18.44 -16.60 19.97
CA MET A 423 17.36 -17.18 19.19
C MET A 423 17.33 -16.59 17.76
N MET A 424 17.36 -15.26 17.63
CA MET A 424 17.36 -14.59 16.34
C MET A 424 18.56 -15.01 15.49
N ASN A 425 19.75 -14.95 16.05
CA ASN A 425 20.99 -15.33 15.37
C ASN A 425 20.98 -16.79 14.91
N ALA A 426 20.56 -17.71 15.75
CA ALA A 426 20.48 -19.14 15.39
C ALA A 426 19.59 -19.38 14.15
N ARG A 427 18.49 -18.61 14.01
CA ARG A 427 17.59 -18.69 12.86
C ARG A 427 18.25 -18.20 11.57
N TYR A 428 18.99 -17.09 11.63
CA TYR A 428 19.74 -16.59 10.47
C TYR A 428 20.88 -17.53 10.09
N GLN A 429 21.64 -18.01 11.06
CA GLN A 429 22.74 -18.96 10.82
C GLN A 429 22.26 -20.27 10.20
N TYR A 430 21.10 -20.78 10.59
CA TYR A 430 20.49 -21.95 9.94
C TYR A 430 20.35 -21.76 8.44
N LEU A 431 19.80 -20.62 8.00
CA LEU A 431 19.64 -20.30 6.58
C LEU A 431 21.01 -20.20 5.87
N TYR A 432 21.95 -19.44 6.45
CA TYR A 432 23.24 -19.19 5.82
C TYR A 432 24.05 -20.45 5.66
N ARG A 433 24.14 -21.28 6.70
CA ARG A 433 24.90 -22.53 6.65
C ARG A 433 24.33 -23.52 5.62
N LEU A 434 23.01 -23.68 5.56
CA LEU A 434 22.40 -24.56 4.56
C LEU A 434 22.53 -24.02 3.14
N THR A 435 22.49 -22.70 2.94
CA THR A 435 22.72 -22.08 1.63
C THR A 435 24.14 -22.36 1.14
N LEU A 436 25.15 -22.15 1.98
CA LEU A 436 26.54 -22.47 1.65
C LEU A 436 26.73 -23.96 1.36
N ALA A 437 26.12 -24.84 2.16
CA ALA A 437 26.17 -26.28 1.92
C ALA A 437 25.54 -26.67 0.58
N GLU A 438 24.40 -26.06 0.19
CA GLU A 438 23.78 -26.31 -1.11
C GLU A 438 24.67 -25.82 -2.27
N CYS A 439 25.29 -24.65 -2.14
CA CYS A 439 26.22 -24.13 -3.15
C CYS A 439 27.45 -25.04 -3.33
N LEU A 440 28.00 -25.57 -2.23
CA LEU A 440 29.13 -26.50 -2.23
C LEU A 440 28.76 -27.87 -2.79
N GLU A 441 27.66 -28.46 -2.31
CA GLU A 441 27.23 -29.82 -2.69
C GLU A 441 26.55 -29.87 -4.05
N ASN A 442 25.72 -28.88 -4.36
CA ASN A 442 24.97 -28.71 -5.64
C ASN A 442 24.01 -29.87 -5.97
N LYS A 443 23.36 -30.47 -4.96
CA LYS A 443 22.50 -31.65 -5.13
C LYS A 443 21.03 -31.42 -4.83
N ARG A 444 20.60 -30.18 -4.61
CA ARG A 444 19.25 -29.79 -4.14
C ARG A 444 18.82 -30.40 -2.80
N ARG A 445 19.72 -31.00 -2.06
CA ARG A 445 19.45 -31.67 -0.79
C ARG A 445 18.93 -30.72 0.28
N TYR A 446 19.46 -29.51 0.32
CA TYR A 446 19.14 -28.52 1.34
C TYR A 446 18.04 -27.55 0.90
N VAL A 447 17.68 -27.50 -0.40
CA VAL A 447 16.72 -26.54 -0.95
C VAL A 447 15.38 -26.54 -0.23
N PRO A 448 14.72 -27.70 0.06
CA PRO A 448 13.43 -27.68 0.77
C PRO A 448 13.52 -27.07 2.18
N ALA A 449 14.64 -27.29 2.90
CA ALA A 449 14.86 -26.72 4.22
C ALA A 449 15.16 -25.22 4.15
N ILE A 450 15.90 -24.78 3.13
CA ILE A 450 16.18 -23.37 2.85
C ILE A 450 14.90 -22.61 2.53
N GLU A 451 14.05 -23.13 1.65
CA GLU A 451 12.76 -22.51 1.30
C GLU A 451 11.85 -22.39 2.53
N LYS A 452 11.77 -23.44 3.34
CA LYS A 452 11.02 -23.39 4.60
C LYS A 452 11.58 -22.35 5.57
N ALA A 453 12.90 -22.22 5.66
CA ALA A 453 13.55 -21.21 6.48
C ALA A 453 13.27 -19.78 5.97
N LEU A 454 13.35 -19.54 4.65
CA LEU A 454 13.01 -18.25 4.05
C LEU A 454 11.57 -17.86 4.34
N VAL A 455 10.62 -18.78 4.16
CA VAL A 455 9.20 -18.55 4.48
C VAL A 455 9.01 -18.21 5.96
N ALA A 456 9.69 -18.92 6.87
CA ALA A 456 9.59 -18.69 8.31
C ALA A 456 10.18 -17.33 8.73
N LEU A 457 11.32 -16.91 8.13
CA LEU A 457 11.92 -15.59 8.36
C LEU A 457 11.07 -14.46 7.80
N CYS A 458 10.51 -14.62 6.59
CA CYS A 458 9.64 -13.62 6.00
C CYS A 458 8.34 -13.41 6.79
N SER A 459 7.80 -14.49 7.39
CA SER A 459 6.58 -14.44 8.21
C SER A 459 6.81 -13.92 9.62
N GLN A 460 8.06 -13.93 10.10
CA GLN A 460 8.45 -13.40 11.41
C GLN A 460 8.32 -11.87 11.40
N LYS A 461 7.53 -11.29 12.32
CA LYS A 461 7.34 -9.83 12.37
C LYS A 461 8.64 -9.08 12.63
N PRO A 462 9.35 -9.26 13.77
CA PRO A 462 10.57 -8.50 14.01
C PRO A 462 11.78 -9.14 13.30
N TRP A 463 12.50 -8.35 12.52
CA TRP A 463 13.86 -8.66 12.11
C TRP A 463 14.89 -7.96 13.00
N SER A 464 14.46 -6.90 13.69
CA SER A 464 15.23 -6.20 14.73
C SER A 464 15.43 -7.07 15.94
N ILE A 465 16.57 -6.91 16.62
CA ILE A 465 16.81 -7.58 17.92
C ILE A 465 16.06 -6.89 19.07
N PRO A 466 15.76 -7.60 20.15
CA PRO A 466 15.05 -7.03 21.30
C PRO A 466 15.67 -5.73 21.85
N ALA A 467 17.01 -5.63 21.85
CA ALA A 467 17.72 -4.44 22.33
C ALA A 467 17.42 -3.16 21.54
N HIS A 468 17.08 -3.29 20.28
CA HIS A 468 16.76 -2.17 19.39
C HIS A 468 15.25 -1.99 19.17
N ASP A 469 14.42 -2.85 19.76
CA ASP A 469 12.95 -2.79 19.66
C ASP A 469 12.29 -2.69 21.06
N ARG A 470 12.84 -1.88 21.95
CA ARG A 470 12.32 -1.73 23.32
C ARG A 470 10.87 -1.24 23.37
N GLY A 471 10.43 -0.48 22.39
CA GLY A 471 9.04 -0.06 22.21
C GLY A 471 8.13 -1.11 21.58
N LEU A 472 8.70 -2.26 21.18
CA LEU A 472 7.99 -3.39 20.58
C LEU A 472 7.23 -3.06 19.29
N LYS A 473 7.63 -2.03 18.57
CA LYS A 473 6.98 -1.63 17.32
C LYS A 473 7.24 -2.64 16.20
N ASN A 474 8.49 -3.09 16.03
CA ASN A 474 8.83 -4.17 15.10
C ASN A 474 8.15 -5.49 15.49
N TYR A 475 8.14 -5.84 16.79
CA TYR A 475 7.50 -7.05 17.31
C TYR A 475 5.99 -7.06 17.04
N LYS A 476 5.32 -5.92 17.23
CA LYS A 476 3.89 -5.78 16.96
C LYS A 476 3.59 -5.66 15.45
N GLY A 477 4.59 -5.30 14.63
CA GLY A 477 4.42 -5.00 13.21
C GLY A 477 3.68 -3.69 12.95
N THR A 478 3.72 -2.75 13.90
CA THR A 478 3.04 -1.44 13.78
C THR A 478 3.90 -0.38 13.11
N ASP A 479 5.23 -0.52 13.23
CA ASP A 479 6.19 0.37 12.60
C ASP A 479 7.54 -0.35 12.49
N TYR A 480 8.12 -0.40 11.29
CA TYR A 480 9.40 -1.04 11.05
C TYR A 480 10.52 0.00 11.03
N TYR A 481 11.59 -0.35 11.73
CA TYR A 481 12.82 0.43 11.85
C TYR A 481 14.00 -0.44 11.45
N VAL A 482 14.88 0.08 10.60
CA VAL A 482 16.08 -0.62 10.17
C VAL A 482 17.21 -0.35 11.14
N ASP A 483 17.59 -1.37 11.89
CA ASP A 483 18.76 -1.39 12.79
C ASP A 483 19.93 -2.19 12.19
N LEU A 484 21.00 -2.34 12.95
CA LEU A 484 22.18 -3.12 12.54
C LEU A 484 21.82 -4.55 12.10
N VAL A 485 20.90 -5.21 12.82
CA VAL A 485 20.56 -6.61 12.55
C VAL A 485 19.58 -6.72 11.39
N VAL A 486 18.59 -5.85 11.29
CA VAL A 486 17.72 -5.78 10.09
C VAL A 486 18.56 -5.56 8.83
N ALA A 487 19.54 -4.66 8.90
CA ALA A 487 20.42 -4.38 7.76
C ALA A 487 21.31 -5.59 7.41
N THR A 488 22.05 -6.13 8.39
CA THR A 488 23.01 -7.22 8.13
C THR A 488 22.32 -8.54 7.82
N ALA A 489 21.29 -8.93 8.59
CA ALA A 489 20.55 -10.16 8.33
C ALA A 489 19.74 -10.05 7.03
N GLY A 490 19.17 -8.87 6.76
CA GLY A 490 18.52 -8.59 5.49
C GLY A 490 19.47 -8.82 4.32
N ASN A 491 20.64 -8.18 4.33
CA ASN A 491 21.63 -8.41 3.26
C ASN A 491 22.01 -9.90 3.15
N GLY A 492 22.28 -10.58 4.27
CA GLY A 492 22.58 -12.01 4.26
C GLY A 492 21.48 -12.87 3.62
N ILE A 493 20.19 -12.59 3.93
CA ILE A 493 19.05 -13.25 3.27
C ILE A 493 19.02 -12.95 1.77
N ALA A 494 19.22 -11.70 1.38
CA ALA A 494 19.24 -11.28 -0.02
C ALA A 494 20.34 -12.00 -0.82
N GLN A 495 21.55 -12.11 -0.24
CA GLN A 495 22.65 -12.86 -0.85
C GLN A 495 22.32 -14.35 -0.98
N CYS A 496 21.68 -14.98 0.02
CA CYS A 496 21.24 -16.37 -0.10
C CYS A 496 20.28 -16.59 -1.28
N VAL A 497 19.34 -15.65 -1.49
CA VAL A 497 18.39 -15.72 -2.60
C VAL A 497 19.11 -15.58 -3.95
N THR A 498 20.03 -14.63 -4.09
CA THR A 498 20.77 -14.45 -5.36
C THR A 498 21.76 -15.57 -5.65
N MET A 499 22.42 -16.11 -4.63
CA MET A 499 23.32 -17.26 -4.79
C MET A 499 22.58 -18.50 -5.30
N LEU A 500 21.35 -18.73 -4.86
CA LEU A 500 20.54 -19.90 -5.23
C LEU A 500 19.65 -19.66 -6.46
N ASP A 501 19.27 -18.43 -6.75
CA ASP A 501 18.51 -17.97 -7.92
C ASP A 501 17.35 -18.92 -8.30
N ASP A 502 17.44 -19.57 -9.47
CA ASP A 502 16.43 -20.51 -10.01
C ASP A 502 16.30 -21.84 -9.24
N ARG A 503 17.14 -22.07 -8.25
CA ARG A 503 16.95 -23.18 -7.29
C ARG A 503 15.76 -22.99 -6.39
N LEU A 504 15.42 -21.73 -6.08
CA LEU A 504 14.29 -21.36 -5.27
C LEU A 504 13.03 -21.22 -6.11
N SER A 505 11.89 -21.67 -5.57
CA SER A 505 10.60 -21.52 -6.23
C SER A 505 10.21 -20.04 -6.42
N PRO A 506 9.45 -19.70 -7.47
CA PRO A 506 8.97 -18.34 -7.69
C PRO A 506 8.17 -17.79 -6.50
N GLU A 507 7.39 -18.64 -5.84
CA GLU A 507 6.57 -18.30 -4.69
C GLU A 507 7.40 -17.86 -3.49
N VAL A 508 8.50 -18.56 -3.22
CA VAL A 508 9.42 -18.20 -2.14
C VAL A 508 10.13 -16.89 -2.46
N ARG A 509 10.59 -16.72 -3.70
CA ARG A 509 11.23 -15.45 -4.13
C ARG A 509 10.29 -14.26 -4.02
N ALA A 510 9.04 -14.40 -4.45
CA ALA A 510 8.02 -13.35 -4.32
C ALA A 510 7.75 -13.00 -2.84
N ARG A 511 7.68 -14.01 -1.97
CA ARG A 511 7.48 -13.81 -0.53
C ARG A 511 8.65 -13.06 0.13
N VAL A 512 9.88 -13.37 -0.28
CA VAL A 512 11.06 -12.62 0.17
C VAL A 512 10.97 -11.17 -0.26
N GLN A 513 10.62 -10.90 -1.51
CA GLN A 513 10.48 -9.53 -2.01
C GLN A 513 9.43 -8.73 -1.22
N CYS A 514 8.26 -9.31 -0.95
CA CYS A 514 7.23 -8.67 -0.12
C CYS A 514 7.77 -8.31 1.29
N ALA A 515 8.43 -9.25 1.94
CA ALA A 515 8.96 -9.03 3.28
C ALA A 515 10.04 -7.93 3.32
N PHE A 516 10.90 -7.87 2.30
CA PHE A 516 11.92 -6.82 2.18
C PHE A 516 11.31 -5.45 1.89
N ARG A 517 10.31 -5.37 1.02
CA ARG A 517 9.61 -4.10 0.78
C ARG A 517 8.99 -3.56 2.07
N GLU A 518 8.34 -4.41 2.84
CA GLU A 518 7.69 -4.02 4.10
C GLU A 518 8.69 -3.62 5.19
N LYS A 519 9.73 -4.43 5.41
CA LYS A 519 10.59 -4.35 6.61
C LYS A 519 11.89 -3.59 6.41
N VAL A 520 12.36 -3.42 5.16
CA VAL A 520 13.64 -2.80 4.84
C VAL A 520 13.45 -1.59 3.94
N PHE A 521 12.92 -1.78 2.72
CA PHE A 521 12.97 -0.72 1.71
C PHE A 521 11.99 0.41 2.00
N ARG A 522 10.73 0.11 2.30
CA ARG A 522 9.73 1.13 2.61
C ARG A 522 10.09 1.99 3.84
N PRO A 523 10.57 1.44 4.97
CA PRO A 523 11.06 2.26 6.08
C PRO A 523 12.18 3.22 5.69
N VAL A 524 13.11 2.79 4.82
CA VAL A 524 14.20 3.65 4.33
C VAL A 524 13.68 4.74 3.40
N TYR A 525 12.85 4.40 2.41
CA TYR A 525 12.22 5.40 1.54
C TYR A 525 11.47 6.44 2.36
N ARG A 526 10.58 5.99 3.24
CA ARG A 526 9.76 6.90 4.07
C ARG A 526 10.63 7.88 4.86
N CYS A 527 11.65 7.42 5.56
CA CYS A 527 12.47 8.29 6.39
C CYS A 527 13.29 9.30 5.58
N LEU A 528 13.71 8.96 4.38
CA LEU A 528 14.44 9.86 3.49
C LEU A 528 13.52 10.85 2.77
N GLU A 529 12.34 10.41 2.32
CA GLU A 529 11.34 11.26 1.65
C GLU A 529 10.67 12.25 2.62
N GLU A 530 10.40 11.85 3.86
CA GLU A 530 9.91 12.72 4.92
C GLU A 530 10.99 13.67 5.47
N THR A 531 12.20 13.67 4.90
CA THR A 531 13.36 14.46 5.38
C THR A 531 13.69 14.24 6.87
N LYS A 532 13.35 13.04 7.36
CA LYS A 532 13.64 12.58 8.72
C LYS A 532 14.43 11.27 8.69
N PRO A 533 15.66 11.30 8.15
CA PRO A 533 16.47 10.10 8.02
C PRO A 533 16.67 9.45 9.39
N PHE A 534 16.75 8.12 9.41
CA PHE A 534 17.18 7.41 10.61
C PHE A 534 18.51 8.01 11.09
N TRP A 535 18.68 8.13 12.40
CA TRP A 535 19.86 8.77 13.01
C TRP A 535 21.19 8.19 12.49
N TRP A 536 21.21 6.91 12.14
CA TRP A 536 22.41 6.25 11.67
C TRP A 536 22.88 6.70 10.27
N PHE A 537 22.02 7.35 9.46
CA PHE A 537 22.46 7.93 8.19
C PHE A 537 23.55 9.00 8.38
N THR A 538 23.49 9.73 9.47
CA THR A 538 24.46 10.79 9.80
C THR A 538 25.35 10.45 10.99
N ALA A 539 25.32 9.22 11.46
CA ALA A 539 26.16 8.76 12.56
C ALA A 539 27.63 8.68 12.14
N THR A 540 28.50 9.10 13.04
CA THR A 540 29.97 9.05 12.85
C THR A 540 30.57 7.81 13.54
N ASN A 541 29.89 6.69 13.48
CA ASN A 541 30.27 5.43 14.09
C ASN A 541 29.90 4.23 13.18
N ASN A 542 30.15 3.02 13.64
CA ASN A 542 29.91 1.79 12.88
C ASN A 542 28.48 1.65 12.31
N TRP A 543 27.46 2.20 12.96
CA TRP A 543 26.07 2.10 12.50
C TRP A 543 25.87 2.64 11.09
N ASN A 544 26.55 3.72 10.73
CA ASN A 544 26.44 4.30 9.39
C ASN A 544 26.86 3.28 8.32
N SER A 545 28.09 2.76 8.41
CA SER A 545 28.63 1.84 7.42
C SER A 545 27.85 0.52 7.39
N VAL A 546 27.50 -0.04 8.57
CA VAL A 546 26.81 -1.33 8.67
C VAL A 546 25.40 -1.25 8.09
N CYS A 547 24.63 -0.22 8.45
CA CYS A 547 23.26 -0.10 7.94
C CYS A 547 23.25 0.25 6.44
N LEU A 548 24.14 1.15 5.97
CA LEU A 548 24.23 1.46 4.55
C LEU A 548 24.62 0.24 3.71
N ALA A 549 25.62 -0.53 4.12
CA ALA A 549 25.99 -1.77 3.43
C ALA A 549 24.81 -2.74 3.38
N GLY A 550 24.16 -2.95 4.52
CA GLY A 550 23.04 -3.87 4.60
C GLY A 550 21.86 -3.53 3.68
N VAL A 551 21.40 -2.27 3.72
CA VAL A 551 20.24 -1.87 2.90
C VAL A 551 20.58 -1.75 1.42
N THR A 552 21.78 -1.26 1.09
CA THR A 552 22.23 -1.09 -0.30
C THR A 552 22.48 -2.44 -0.96
N GLY A 553 23.18 -3.35 -0.27
CA GLY A 553 23.42 -4.70 -0.76
C GLY A 553 22.14 -5.49 -1.00
N ALA A 554 21.18 -5.39 -0.07
CA ALA A 554 19.86 -6.01 -0.24
C ALA A 554 19.10 -5.41 -1.42
N ALA A 555 19.14 -4.09 -1.61
CA ALA A 555 18.48 -3.42 -2.73
C ALA A 555 19.06 -3.85 -4.09
N LEU A 556 20.39 -3.85 -4.21
CA LEU A 556 21.08 -4.29 -5.42
C LEU A 556 20.80 -5.75 -5.77
N ALA A 557 20.63 -6.59 -4.74
CA ALA A 557 20.37 -8.02 -4.88
C ALA A 557 18.92 -8.36 -5.26
N LEU A 558 17.93 -7.58 -4.78
CA LEU A 558 16.52 -7.99 -4.85
C LEU A 558 15.62 -7.07 -5.66
N LEU A 559 15.86 -5.75 -5.74
CA LEU A 559 14.95 -4.85 -6.41
C LEU A 559 15.02 -5.01 -7.94
N PRO A 560 13.88 -5.32 -8.61
CA PRO A 560 13.87 -5.48 -10.06
C PRO A 560 14.15 -4.18 -10.80
N ASP A 561 13.60 -3.07 -10.34
CA ASP A 561 13.69 -1.77 -10.98
C ASP A 561 15.07 -1.12 -10.80
N LYS A 562 15.63 -0.56 -11.88
CA LYS A 562 16.96 0.07 -11.87
C LYS A 562 16.98 1.37 -11.08
N GLU A 563 15.97 2.19 -11.18
CA GLU A 563 15.91 3.48 -10.48
C GLU A 563 15.76 3.26 -8.97
N GLU A 564 14.97 2.26 -8.56
CA GLU A 564 14.91 1.88 -7.15
C GLU A 564 16.28 1.43 -6.62
N ARG A 565 17.02 0.59 -7.34
CA ARG A 565 18.39 0.20 -6.95
C ARG A 565 19.33 1.40 -6.90
N ALA A 566 19.25 2.28 -7.89
CA ALA A 566 20.04 3.49 -7.98
C ALA A 566 19.75 4.47 -6.84
N TYR A 567 18.50 4.53 -6.35
CA TYR A 567 18.12 5.32 -5.19
C TYR A 567 18.93 4.93 -3.95
N PHE A 568 19.06 3.63 -3.65
CA PHE A 568 19.85 3.15 -2.51
C PHE A 568 21.35 3.40 -2.69
N VAL A 569 21.87 3.28 -3.92
CA VAL A 569 23.27 3.62 -4.21
C VAL A 569 23.52 5.12 -4.04
N ALA A 570 22.63 5.98 -4.52
CA ALA A 570 22.73 7.43 -4.34
C ALA A 570 22.62 7.85 -2.85
N ALA A 571 21.75 7.16 -2.09
CA ALA A 571 21.69 7.35 -0.64
C ALA A 571 23.01 6.93 0.03
N ALA A 572 23.57 5.78 -0.35
CA ALA A 572 24.87 5.34 0.15
C ALA A 572 25.98 6.35 -0.20
N GLU A 573 26.03 6.83 -1.44
CA GLU A 573 26.99 7.86 -1.88
C GLU A 573 26.90 9.13 -1.04
N LYS A 574 25.69 9.61 -0.77
CA LYS A 574 25.45 10.81 0.05
C LYS A 574 25.85 10.65 1.51
N TYR A 575 25.56 9.49 2.10
CA TYR A 575 25.64 9.32 3.56
C TYR A 575 26.85 8.53 4.06
N ASN A 576 27.58 7.76 3.22
CA ASN A 576 28.75 7.00 3.67
C ASN A 576 29.86 7.87 4.24
N VAL A 577 29.95 9.12 3.82
CA VAL A 577 30.95 10.09 4.29
C VAL A 577 30.87 10.36 5.81
N TYR A 578 29.71 10.14 6.42
CA TYR A 578 29.54 10.32 7.85
C TYR A 578 30.23 9.23 8.67
N GLY A 579 30.15 7.99 8.26
CA GLY A 579 30.88 6.89 8.90
C GLY A 579 32.39 7.12 8.92
N MET A 580 32.94 7.64 7.82
CA MET A 580 34.37 7.95 7.72
C MET A 580 34.80 9.14 8.60
N LYS A 581 33.88 10.03 9.00
CA LYS A 581 34.17 11.10 9.97
C LYS A 581 34.42 10.59 11.38
N GLY A 582 34.01 9.36 11.69
CA GLY A 582 34.27 8.71 12.99
C GLY A 582 35.72 8.26 13.19
N TYR A 583 36.53 8.33 12.14
CA TYR A 583 37.95 8.03 12.18
C TYR A 583 38.77 9.35 12.22
N ALA A 584 39.81 9.38 13.06
CA ALA A 584 40.76 10.49 13.11
C ALA A 584 41.63 10.52 11.83
N ASP A 585 42.40 11.58 11.65
CA ASP A 585 43.20 11.76 10.43
C ASP A 585 44.39 10.76 10.32
N ASP A 586 44.79 10.20 11.45
CA ASP A 586 45.74 9.09 11.54
C ASP A 586 45.12 7.70 11.41
N GLY A 587 43.79 7.63 11.20
CA GLY A 587 43.01 6.40 11.09
C GLY A 587 42.52 5.82 12.42
N TYR A 588 42.78 6.45 13.57
CA TYR A 588 42.29 5.96 14.86
C TYR A 588 40.75 5.96 14.91
N CYS A 589 40.19 4.84 15.40
CA CYS A 589 38.75 4.70 15.62
C CYS A 589 38.40 5.04 17.08
N SER A 590 37.58 6.05 17.30
CA SER A 590 37.16 6.48 18.65
C SER A 590 36.35 5.41 19.41
N GLU A 591 35.78 4.43 18.71
CA GLU A 591 35.02 3.33 19.31
C GLU A 591 35.91 2.15 19.73
N GLY A 592 37.22 2.16 19.38
CA GLY A 592 38.18 1.11 19.68
C GLY A 592 38.28 0.03 18.60
N VAL A 593 39.28 -0.88 18.76
CA VAL A 593 39.69 -1.87 17.74
C VAL A 593 38.57 -2.82 17.31
N GLY A 594 37.73 -3.28 18.25
CA GLY A 594 36.62 -4.18 17.93
C GLY A 594 35.60 -3.55 16.98
N TYR A 595 35.23 -2.31 17.24
CA TYR A 595 34.30 -1.56 16.39
C TYR A 595 34.94 -1.01 15.12
N TYR A 596 36.26 -0.78 15.14
CA TYR A 596 37.00 -0.52 13.93
C TYR A 596 36.79 -1.65 12.90
N ASN A 597 37.11 -2.89 13.26
CA ASN A 597 36.92 -4.02 12.37
C ASN A 597 35.47 -4.14 11.91
N TYR A 598 34.52 -4.02 12.80
CA TYR A 598 33.09 -4.16 12.48
C TYR A 598 32.62 -3.08 11.51
N GLY A 599 32.90 -1.80 11.78
CA GLY A 599 32.49 -0.67 10.96
C GLY A 599 33.25 -0.58 9.64
N PHE A 600 34.57 -0.80 9.67
CA PHE A 600 35.40 -0.70 8.48
C PHE A 600 35.20 -1.87 7.51
N CYS A 601 35.03 -3.10 8.00
CA CYS A 601 34.64 -4.23 7.14
C CYS A 601 33.28 -4.00 6.47
N ALA A 602 32.33 -3.38 7.16
CA ALA A 602 31.05 -3.00 6.55
C ALA A 602 31.21 -1.90 5.49
N TYR A 603 32.10 -0.94 5.70
CA TYR A 603 32.43 0.07 4.69
C TYR A 603 33.07 -0.56 3.44
N ILE A 604 33.99 -1.51 3.61
CA ILE A 604 34.57 -2.28 2.51
C ILE A 604 33.46 -3.06 1.77
N LEU A 605 32.57 -3.70 2.49
CA LEU A 605 31.43 -4.42 1.91
C LEU A 605 30.55 -3.49 1.06
N LEU A 606 30.16 -2.33 1.60
CA LEU A 606 29.38 -1.32 0.90
C LEU A 606 30.08 -0.88 -0.40
N ARG A 607 31.39 -0.61 -0.32
CA ARG A 607 32.20 -0.26 -1.50
C ARG A 607 32.17 -1.36 -2.54
N GLU A 608 32.40 -2.62 -2.15
CA GLU A 608 32.40 -3.76 -3.08
C GLU A 608 31.05 -3.95 -3.77
N GLU A 609 29.95 -3.81 -3.04
CA GLU A 609 28.60 -3.90 -3.57
C GLU A 609 28.35 -2.85 -4.65
N VAL A 610 28.66 -1.59 -4.34
CA VAL A 610 28.45 -0.47 -5.26
C VAL A 610 29.44 -0.50 -6.42
N TYR A 611 30.71 -0.78 -6.16
CA TYR A 611 31.76 -0.84 -7.18
C TYR A 611 31.47 -1.91 -8.25
N ARG A 612 31.07 -3.11 -7.82
CA ARG A 612 30.71 -4.20 -8.75
C ARG A 612 29.44 -3.87 -9.52
N ALA A 613 28.40 -3.37 -8.84
CA ALA A 613 27.13 -3.03 -9.47
C ALA A 613 27.29 -1.89 -10.51
N THR A 614 28.17 -0.93 -10.26
CA THR A 614 28.45 0.20 -11.17
C THR A 614 29.60 -0.04 -12.12
N GLN A 615 30.11 -1.26 -12.19
CA GLN A 615 31.27 -1.63 -13.06
C GLN A 615 32.50 -0.75 -12.82
N GLY A 616 32.77 -0.42 -11.57
CA GLY A 616 33.90 0.40 -11.14
C GLY A 616 33.75 1.91 -11.31
N LYS A 617 32.59 2.39 -11.75
CA LYS A 617 32.36 3.83 -11.97
C LYS A 617 32.18 4.62 -10.69
N ILE A 618 31.72 3.99 -9.62
CA ILE A 618 31.59 4.58 -8.27
C ILE A 618 32.51 3.79 -7.35
N ASP A 619 33.48 4.47 -6.75
CA ASP A 619 34.45 3.88 -5.82
C ASP A 619 34.62 4.72 -4.57
N PHE A 620 34.10 4.23 -3.45
CA PHE A 620 34.15 4.92 -2.15
C PHE A 620 35.56 4.92 -1.53
N PHE A 621 36.52 4.13 -2.08
CA PHE A 621 37.92 4.16 -1.63
C PHE A 621 38.68 5.40 -2.09
N GLN A 622 38.11 6.20 -2.99
CA GLN A 622 38.74 7.43 -3.46
C GLN A 622 38.59 8.61 -2.46
N THR A 623 38.11 8.36 -1.25
CA THR A 623 38.05 9.39 -0.22
C THR A 623 39.43 9.61 0.41
N PRO A 624 39.82 10.87 0.72
CA PRO A 624 41.12 11.16 1.32
C PRO A 624 41.40 10.42 2.63
N LYS A 625 40.37 10.12 3.40
CA LYS A 625 40.49 9.39 4.69
C LYS A 625 40.64 7.88 4.56
N PHE A 626 40.42 7.31 3.37
CA PHE A 626 40.49 5.84 3.22
C PHE A 626 41.92 5.31 3.50
N VAL A 627 42.95 5.95 2.99
CA VAL A 627 44.33 5.49 3.12
C VAL A 627 44.78 5.44 4.60
N PRO A 628 44.69 6.53 5.40
CA PRO A 628 45.05 6.45 6.80
C PRO A 628 44.25 5.38 7.57
N VAL A 629 42.95 5.30 7.35
CA VAL A 629 42.08 4.35 8.05
C VAL A 629 42.46 2.91 7.69
N SER A 630 42.71 2.61 6.44
CA SER A 630 43.11 1.27 5.98
C SER A 630 44.50 0.84 6.47
N TYR A 631 45.40 1.78 6.71
CA TYR A 631 46.78 1.52 7.05
C TYR A 631 47.05 1.35 8.54
N THR A 632 46.27 2.03 9.40
CA THR A 632 46.51 2.10 10.86
C THR A 632 46.52 0.72 11.56
N HIS A 633 45.92 -0.31 11.00
CA HIS A 633 45.86 -1.65 11.58
C HIS A 633 46.60 -2.74 10.79
N LEU A 634 47.33 -2.38 9.73
CA LEU A 634 48.23 -3.28 9.01
C LEU A 634 49.67 -3.23 9.55
N THR A 635 49.98 -2.32 10.44
CA THR A 635 51.24 -2.17 11.18
C THR A 635 51.01 -2.47 12.67
#